data_52cf4c15970ce51e7bfc517029c17753
#
_entry.id   52cf4c15970ce51e7bfc517029c17753
#
_cell.length_a   1.000
_cell.length_b   1.000
_cell.length_c   1.000
_cell.angle_alpha   90.00
_cell.angle_beta   90.00
_cell.angle_gamma   90.00
#
_symmetry.space_group_name_H-M   'P 1'
#
loop_
_entity.id
_entity.type
_entity.pdbx_description
1 polymer ?
#
loop_
_entity_poly.entity_id
_entity_poly.type
_entity_poly.pdbx_seq_one_letter_code
_entity_poly.pdbx_strand_id
1 'polypeptide(L)'
;MEKKKKSPEFWRYAAFLIVLFGIFVWLVSGLVNLQLRQSEEFLEAAEETRTKTIALRGKRGNISTSDSVIMAEDELIYNVTFQKDATDNSKEQYRQYTASILDTIRIVEKNGGTIAVSYVIERDPETGEWRFNFGTGVSESVLETRERQWRSNNYLTNLTRYGTADQCIERLRDRYQITDDISEEDMLKIMAIYSEMQMNIFNSQPIVIAKDVRYETVIEIETRSMMLPGMSIEIGTKRVYPRSNLASQIIGYTGAIPSRAMWLNLQAKGYSYNDTIGRDGIESSMEDWLTQNSSLRKGSRVVERDQMSRVVRELSYTAPQDGNNVKLTLNAAYQQQAERCIASNVNSTRDLQEKNLASESWLEANKTDIHTRDWGKYPLELAEHGCLIVLDMQCRVLALANYPTYDLNALVAGGKDAMAILGDARNLLLNYGIHARGTPGSIFKMVTGMGALSTGELKITERISDMGYYTKYNQDLSTAPKCWIGKNYRWQHSNQTIVEGLTNSCNYFFYELSSRLGEERLYHYASLFGLTSKTGVDLPGEVRSVVGSQNTLYDPTKPVNEANQDTSLPIIVFNSIKTHLKNCGASRNIEYDDERLSVCAKRLMDMAVNYNESDWLENMRTILMEELNMTKEMVYLQSVIGDTYNYMNDIKWGGGQTILTGIGQSVTVLTPIAVARYVCTVANNGYLFNVSLIDSITSPEGEILSQREPTLIHRLDHSDEYLPYIREGMKGVVDESGTAKKYFRNWEYQDQIAAKTGTAQVTSIDLENNAWFVSFAPYENPEIAVACFIPNGYSGSEASKAPRDFIEWYMKQKTLREVDISLPLGNTLAP
;
A
#
# COMPACT_ATOMS: atom_id res chain seq x y z
N MET A 1 84.37 65.34 -26.97
CA MET A 1 83.40 64.24 -27.08
C MET A 1 82.07 64.85 -26.70
N GLU A 2 81.25 65.20 -27.71
CA GLU A 2 79.88 65.70 -27.54
C GLU A 2 78.93 64.55 -27.26
N LYS A 3 78.29 64.57 -26.12
CA LYS A 3 77.15 63.64 -25.83
C LYS A 3 75.95 64.15 -26.64
N LYS A 4 75.62 63.46 -27.75
CA LYS A 4 74.32 63.64 -28.44
C LYS A 4 73.21 63.40 -27.48
N LYS A 5 72.46 64.42 -27.11
CA LYS A 5 71.17 64.28 -26.41
C LYS A 5 70.21 63.57 -27.37
N LYS A 6 69.81 62.38 -27.05
CA LYS A 6 68.75 61.65 -27.78
C LYS A 6 67.46 62.48 -27.73
N SER A 7 66.77 62.59 -28.86
CA SER A 7 65.56 63.41 -29.02
C SER A 7 64.41 62.85 -28.14
N PRO A 8 63.43 63.65 -27.66
CA PRO A 8 62.30 63.19 -26.87
C PRO A 8 61.45 62.13 -27.59
N GLU A 9 61.45 62.08 -28.89
CA GLU A 9 60.80 61.12 -29.75
C GLU A 9 61.34 59.70 -29.57
N PHE A 10 62.66 59.52 -29.40
CA PHE A 10 63.31 58.26 -29.16
C PHE A 10 62.73 57.55 -27.89
N TRP A 11 62.55 58.26 -26.81
CA TRP A 11 62.02 57.80 -25.57
C TRP A 11 60.52 57.41 -25.66
N ARG A 12 59.78 58.11 -26.50
CA ARG A 12 58.36 57.78 -26.80
C ARG A 12 58.23 56.44 -27.53
N TYR A 13 59.01 56.25 -28.56
CA TYR A 13 59.06 55.01 -29.31
C TYR A 13 59.57 53.81 -28.49
N ALA A 14 60.59 54.06 -27.64
CA ALA A 14 61.13 53.07 -26.76
C ALA A 14 60.07 52.64 -25.70
N ALA A 15 59.35 53.56 -25.10
CA ALA A 15 58.26 53.30 -24.17
C ALA A 15 57.10 52.51 -24.84
N PHE A 16 56.75 52.91 -26.06
CA PHE A 16 55.71 52.21 -26.85
C PHE A 16 56.14 50.77 -27.16
N LEU A 17 57.43 50.57 -27.60
CA LEU A 17 57.94 49.21 -27.82
C LEU A 17 57.99 48.34 -26.55
N ILE A 18 58.32 48.94 -25.41
CA ILE A 18 58.32 48.24 -24.13
C ILE A 18 56.89 47.80 -23.77
N VAL A 19 55.90 48.66 -23.95
CA VAL A 19 54.47 48.32 -23.71
C VAL A 19 54.03 47.22 -24.69
N LEU A 20 54.34 47.31 -25.94
CA LEU A 20 54.02 46.34 -26.97
C LEU A 20 54.70 44.98 -26.68
N PHE A 21 55.95 44.97 -26.25
CA PHE A 21 56.66 43.77 -25.81
C PHE A 21 56.06 43.20 -24.55
N GLY A 22 55.62 44.01 -23.57
CA GLY A 22 54.91 43.60 -22.40
C GLY A 22 53.61 42.90 -22.75
N ILE A 23 52.81 43.49 -23.67
CA ILE A 23 51.55 42.83 -24.18
C ILE A 23 51.87 41.52 -24.90
N PHE A 24 52.93 41.51 -25.71
CA PHE A 24 53.36 40.27 -26.42
C PHE A 24 53.79 39.18 -25.45
N VAL A 25 54.60 39.49 -24.41
CA VAL A 25 54.96 38.52 -23.37
C VAL A 25 53.75 38.04 -22.59
N TRP A 26 52.80 38.91 -22.28
CA TRP A 26 51.53 38.53 -21.61
C TRP A 26 50.70 37.63 -22.49
N LEU A 27 50.54 37.87 -23.78
CA LEU A 27 49.83 37.01 -24.72
C LEU A 27 50.53 35.66 -24.92
N VAL A 28 51.89 35.64 -25.04
CA VAL A 28 52.65 34.40 -25.14
C VAL A 28 52.56 33.59 -23.84
N SER A 29 52.64 34.27 -22.70
CA SER A 29 52.45 33.59 -21.39
C SER A 29 51.05 33.00 -21.25
N GLY A 30 50.01 33.76 -21.71
CA GLY A 30 48.63 33.25 -21.78
C GLY A 30 48.52 32.03 -22.71
N LEU A 31 49.15 32.07 -23.88
CA LEU A 31 49.17 30.96 -24.83
C LEU A 31 49.90 29.72 -24.29
N VAL A 32 51.03 29.92 -23.62
CA VAL A 32 51.80 28.84 -22.96
C VAL A 32 51.00 28.23 -21.83
N ASN A 33 50.32 29.07 -21.02
CA ASN A 33 49.44 28.53 -19.97
C ASN A 33 48.27 27.72 -20.54
N LEU A 34 47.62 28.17 -21.59
CA LEU A 34 46.54 27.47 -22.30
C LEU A 34 47.02 26.17 -22.96
N GLN A 35 48.19 26.20 -23.64
CA GLN A 35 48.65 25.04 -24.42
C GLN A 35 49.51 24.04 -23.65
N LEU A 36 50.16 24.42 -22.56
CA LEU A 36 51.04 23.49 -21.80
C LEU A 36 50.51 23.15 -20.40
N ARG A 37 49.73 24.03 -19.77
CA ARG A 37 49.19 23.76 -18.41
C ARG A 37 47.72 23.31 -18.39
N GLN A 38 46.93 23.85 -19.32
CA GLN A 38 45.52 23.54 -19.39
C GLN A 38 45.18 22.60 -20.57
N SER A 39 46.18 22.12 -21.33
CA SER A 39 45.89 21.29 -22.50
C SER A 39 45.28 19.96 -22.18
N GLU A 40 45.68 19.32 -21.05
CA GLU A 40 45.05 18.08 -20.58
C GLU A 40 43.61 18.31 -20.18
N GLU A 41 43.34 19.34 -19.41
CA GLU A 41 42.01 19.74 -18.97
C GLU A 41 41.08 20.09 -20.15
N PHE A 42 41.61 20.78 -21.15
CA PHE A 42 40.86 21.08 -22.40
C PHE A 42 40.73 19.84 -23.32
N LEU A 43 41.69 18.92 -23.29
CA LEU A 43 41.60 17.67 -24.04
C LEU A 43 40.55 16.74 -23.41
N GLU A 44 40.56 16.60 -22.07
CA GLU A 44 39.53 15.87 -21.34
C GLU A 44 38.13 16.47 -21.56
N ALA A 45 37.99 17.81 -21.46
CA ALA A 45 36.73 18.48 -21.74
C ALA A 45 36.27 18.34 -23.20
N ALA A 46 37.21 18.30 -24.16
CA ALA A 46 36.90 18.06 -25.56
C ALA A 46 36.53 16.59 -25.83
N GLU A 47 37.18 15.65 -25.15
CA GLU A 47 36.82 14.23 -25.20
C GLU A 47 35.46 13.95 -24.54
N GLU A 48 35.18 14.54 -23.39
CA GLU A 48 33.85 14.47 -22.74
C GLU A 48 32.75 15.05 -23.63
N THR A 49 33.05 16.09 -24.40
CA THR A 49 32.10 16.69 -25.36
C THR A 49 31.88 15.81 -26.61
N ARG A 50 32.92 15.05 -27.01
CA ARG A 50 32.87 14.13 -28.16
C ARG A 50 32.31 12.77 -27.86
N THR A 51 32.41 12.30 -26.60
CA THR A 51 31.93 11.00 -26.20
C THR A 51 30.62 11.13 -25.47
N LYS A 52 29.69 10.18 -25.71
CA LYS A 52 28.44 10.06 -24.93
C LYS A 52 28.26 8.64 -24.47
N THR A 53 28.03 8.49 -23.18
CA THR A 53 27.60 7.23 -22.59
C THR A 53 26.08 7.13 -22.67
N ILE A 54 25.59 6.12 -23.37
CA ILE A 54 24.18 5.75 -23.46
C ILE A 54 23.97 4.58 -22.50
N ALA A 55 23.14 4.77 -21.49
CA ALA A 55 22.77 3.70 -20.57
C ALA A 55 21.86 2.69 -21.27
N LEU A 56 22.21 1.43 -21.19
CA LEU A 56 21.40 0.32 -21.69
C LEU A 56 20.68 -0.37 -20.53
N ARG A 57 19.47 -0.81 -20.76
CA ARG A 57 18.64 -1.47 -19.75
C ARG A 57 18.30 -2.88 -20.20
N GLY A 58 18.38 -3.85 -19.27
CA GLY A 58 17.85 -5.17 -19.42
C GLY A 58 16.34 -5.21 -19.15
N LYS A 59 15.81 -6.40 -18.98
CA LYS A 59 14.44 -6.65 -18.55
C LYS A 59 14.35 -6.63 -17.03
N ARG A 60 13.20 -6.20 -16.50
CA ARG A 60 12.85 -6.42 -15.10
C ARG A 60 12.59 -7.91 -14.86
N GLY A 61 13.02 -8.45 -13.72
CA GLY A 61 12.83 -9.84 -13.38
C GLY A 61 11.36 -10.26 -13.35
N ASN A 62 11.10 -11.53 -13.62
CA ASN A 62 9.76 -12.10 -13.62
C ASN A 62 9.28 -12.39 -12.19
N ILE A 63 7.96 -12.27 -11.98
CA ILE A 63 7.28 -12.74 -10.78
C ILE A 63 6.44 -13.96 -11.17
N SER A 64 6.66 -15.08 -10.49
CA SER A 64 5.93 -16.33 -10.75
C SER A 64 5.39 -16.94 -9.45
N THR A 65 4.34 -17.73 -9.58
CA THR A 65 3.74 -18.50 -8.48
C THR A 65 4.48 -19.82 -8.23
N SER A 66 4.15 -20.52 -7.13
CA SER A 66 4.72 -21.82 -6.77
C SER A 66 4.47 -22.90 -7.85
N ASP A 67 3.35 -22.81 -8.54
CA ASP A 67 2.98 -23.65 -9.70
C ASP A 67 3.48 -23.09 -11.04
N SER A 68 4.46 -22.16 -10.99
CA SER A 68 5.20 -21.64 -12.14
C SER A 68 4.35 -20.84 -13.15
N VAL A 69 3.22 -20.28 -12.72
CA VAL A 69 2.43 -19.33 -13.53
C VAL A 69 3.09 -17.97 -13.46
N ILE A 70 3.37 -17.36 -14.61
CA ILE A 70 3.92 -16.00 -14.69
C ILE A 70 2.82 -14.99 -14.34
N MET A 71 3.12 -14.16 -13.34
CA MET A 71 2.24 -13.09 -12.86
C MET A 71 2.65 -11.71 -13.39
N ALA A 72 3.96 -11.51 -13.56
CA ALA A 72 4.50 -10.28 -14.13
C ALA A 72 5.78 -10.58 -14.90
N GLU A 73 5.90 -10.03 -16.11
CA GLU A 73 7.08 -10.15 -16.98
C GLU A 73 7.27 -8.89 -17.83
N ASP A 74 8.46 -8.73 -18.41
CA ASP A 74 8.76 -7.66 -19.35
C ASP A 74 8.70 -8.19 -20.78
N GLU A 75 7.82 -7.60 -21.60
CA GLU A 75 7.80 -7.78 -23.05
C GLU A 75 8.70 -6.74 -23.72
N LEU A 76 9.36 -7.15 -24.81
CA LEU A 76 10.11 -6.23 -25.66
C LEU A 76 9.12 -5.45 -26.53
N ILE A 77 9.29 -4.14 -26.54
CA ILE A 77 8.50 -3.22 -27.35
C ILE A 77 9.40 -2.35 -28.21
N TYR A 78 8.84 -1.84 -29.30
CA TYR A 78 9.52 -0.89 -30.17
C TYR A 78 8.94 0.50 -29.95
N ASN A 79 9.82 1.47 -29.69
CA ASN A 79 9.45 2.86 -29.51
C ASN A 79 10.00 3.69 -30.65
N VAL A 80 9.21 4.63 -31.14
CA VAL A 80 9.70 5.65 -32.07
C VAL A 80 10.22 6.81 -31.27
N THR A 81 11.46 7.19 -31.52
CA THR A 81 12.12 8.29 -30.80
C THR A 81 12.51 9.40 -31.75
N PHE A 82 12.52 10.62 -31.22
CA PHE A 82 12.94 11.83 -31.93
C PHE A 82 14.08 12.52 -31.19
N GLN A 83 15.13 12.89 -31.91
CA GLN A 83 16.22 13.69 -31.40
C GLN A 83 16.59 14.77 -32.41
N LYS A 84 16.52 16.05 -32.00
CA LYS A 84 16.96 17.20 -32.80
C LYS A 84 18.44 17.47 -32.56
N ASP A 85 19.17 17.91 -33.60
CA ASP A 85 20.48 18.48 -33.42
C ASP A 85 20.37 19.79 -32.61
N ALA A 86 21.09 19.85 -31.48
CA ALA A 86 21.03 20.98 -30.57
C ALA A 86 21.79 22.23 -31.11
N THR A 87 22.68 22.05 -32.07
CA THR A 87 23.56 23.12 -32.59
C THR A 87 22.94 23.97 -33.69
N ASP A 88 21.99 23.39 -34.45
CA ASP A 88 21.33 24.11 -35.52
C ASP A 88 19.89 24.48 -35.15
N ASN A 89 19.55 25.77 -35.17
CA ASN A 89 18.22 26.32 -34.95
C ASN A 89 17.72 27.13 -36.14
N SER A 90 18.21 26.83 -37.33
CA SER A 90 17.79 27.49 -38.58
C SER A 90 16.33 27.17 -38.93
N LYS A 91 15.66 28.08 -39.61
CA LYS A 91 14.29 27.85 -40.13
C LYS A 91 14.23 26.67 -41.09
N GLU A 92 15.30 26.45 -41.86
CA GLU A 92 15.37 25.31 -42.79
C GLU A 92 15.41 23.99 -42.07
N GLN A 93 16.18 23.90 -40.99
CA GLN A 93 16.23 22.70 -40.16
C GLN A 93 14.87 22.41 -39.48
N TYR A 94 14.23 23.44 -38.92
CA TYR A 94 12.89 23.26 -38.36
C TYR A 94 11.89 22.79 -39.41
N ARG A 95 11.97 23.28 -40.66
CA ARG A 95 11.09 22.78 -41.76
C ARG A 95 11.32 21.31 -42.05
N GLN A 96 12.57 20.84 -42.08
CA GLN A 96 12.92 19.44 -42.32
C GLN A 96 12.43 18.56 -41.17
N TYR A 97 12.66 18.94 -39.91
CA TYR A 97 12.17 18.16 -38.76
C TYR A 97 10.64 18.15 -38.65
N THR A 98 9.98 19.25 -38.94
CA THR A 98 8.52 19.33 -38.95
C THR A 98 7.91 18.39 -39.99
N ALA A 99 8.51 18.35 -41.18
CA ALA A 99 8.10 17.37 -42.21
C ALA A 99 8.36 15.93 -41.76
N SER A 100 9.53 15.64 -41.18
CA SER A 100 9.87 14.33 -40.63
C SER A 100 8.92 13.90 -39.52
N ILE A 101 8.59 14.80 -38.58
CA ILE A 101 7.63 14.54 -37.51
C ILE A 101 6.24 14.23 -38.08
N LEU A 102 5.76 15.05 -39.02
CA LEU A 102 4.45 14.86 -39.65
C LEU A 102 4.36 13.52 -40.38
N ASP A 103 5.38 13.17 -41.18
CA ASP A 103 5.42 11.89 -41.89
C ASP A 103 5.46 10.71 -40.89
N THR A 104 6.20 10.85 -39.80
CA THR A 104 6.25 9.83 -38.74
C THR A 104 4.90 9.68 -38.02
N ILE A 105 4.21 10.78 -37.71
CA ILE A 105 2.85 10.74 -37.15
C ILE A 105 1.93 9.92 -38.05
N ARG A 106 1.95 10.23 -39.35
CA ARG A 106 1.12 9.52 -40.33
C ARG A 106 1.46 8.03 -40.45
N ILE A 107 2.76 7.68 -40.41
CA ILE A 107 3.19 6.26 -40.42
C ILE A 107 2.69 5.53 -39.19
N VAL A 108 2.85 6.12 -37.99
CA VAL A 108 2.42 5.52 -36.72
C VAL A 108 0.91 5.31 -36.73
N GLU A 109 0.13 6.33 -37.08
CA GLU A 109 -1.34 6.26 -37.05
C GLU A 109 -1.92 5.34 -38.13
N LYS A 110 -1.36 5.37 -39.36
CA LYS A 110 -1.70 4.44 -40.42
C LYS A 110 -1.59 2.97 -39.99
N ASN A 111 -0.57 2.66 -39.19
CA ASN A 111 -0.31 1.33 -38.66
C ASN A 111 -1.01 1.05 -37.31
N GLY A 112 -1.94 1.93 -36.88
CA GLY A 112 -2.76 1.77 -35.68
C GLY A 112 -2.06 2.08 -34.38
N GLY A 113 -0.91 2.78 -34.41
CA GLY A 113 -0.24 3.33 -33.23
C GLY A 113 -0.81 4.68 -32.82
N THR A 114 -0.37 5.18 -31.67
CA THR A 114 -0.76 6.50 -31.15
C THR A 114 0.47 7.30 -30.75
N ILE A 115 0.37 8.63 -30.83
CA ILE A 115 1.42 9.53 -30.37
C ILE A 115 1.38 9.64 -28.86
N ALA A 116 2.51 9.40 -28.20
CA ALA A 116 2.63 9.26 -26.75
C ALA A 116 2.74 10.61 -26.00
N VAL A 117 2.76 11.73 -26.70
CA VAL A 117 2.87 13.06 -26.11
C VAL A 117 1.55 13.83 -26.28
N SER A 118 1.17 14.59 -25.26
CA SER A 118 -0.01 15.44 -25.26
C SER A 118 0.40 16.92 -25.16
N TYR A 119 -0.40 17.80 -25.74
CA TYR A 119 -0.12 19.24 -25.70
C TYR A 119 -0.94 19.91 -24.59
N VAL A 120 -0.36 20.92 -23.95
CA VAL A 120 -0.98 21.65 -22.84
C VAL A 120 -1.92 22.78 -23.28
N ILE A 121 -2.04 23.03 -24.56
CA ILE A 121 -3.00 23.99 -25.12
C ILE A 121 -4.02 23.19 -25.94
N GLU A 122 -5.29 23.42 -25.66
CA GLU A 122 -6.42 22.77 -26.31
C GLU A 122 -7.50 23.78 -26.70
N ARG A 123 -8.44 23.38 -27.56
CA ARG A 123 -9.64 24.14 -27.81
C ARG A 123 -10.62 23.95 -26.65
N ASP A 124 -11.15 25.05 -26.15
CA ASP A 124 -12.28 25.01 -25.24
C ASP A 124 -13.51 24.44 -25.96
N PRO A 125 -14.16 23.38 -25.42
CA PRO A 125 -15.29 22.73 -26.11
C PRO A 125 -16.52 23.62 -26.25
N GLU A 126 -16.68 24.62 -25.39
CA GLU A 126 -17.87 25.50 -25.37
C GLU A 126 -17.66 26.78 -26.20
N THR A 127 -16.47 27.40 -26.07
CA THR A 127 -16.19 28.68 -26.73
C THR A 127 -15.43 28.52 -28.05
N GLY A 128 -14.75 27.41 -28.27
CA GLY A 128 -13.87 27.18 -29.43
C GLY A 128 -12.55 27.98 -29.38
N GLU A 129 -12.27 28.71 -28.28
CA GLU A 129 -11.04 29.47 -28.10
C GLU A 129 -9.90 28.61 -27.57
N TRP A 130 -8.66 28.99 -27.79
CA TRP A 130 -7.50 28.30 -27.25
C TRP A 130 -7.33 28.59 -25.76
N ARG A 131 -7.18 27.56 -24.97
CA ARG A 131 -6.90 27.66 -23.53
C ARG A 131 -5.78 26.74 -23.08
N PHE A 132 -5.16 27.07 -21.95
CA PHE A 132 -4.22 26.19 -21.28
C PHE A 132 -4.96 25.12 -20.46
N ASN A 133 -4.50 23.88 -20.59
CA ASN A 133 -4.96 22.74 -19.79
C ASN A 133 -3.75 22.07 -19.12
N PHE A 134 -3.46 22.46 -17.87
CA PHE A 134 -2.42 21.84 -17.04
C PHE A 134 -2.97 20.79 -16.07
N GLY A 135 -4.17 20.27 -16.31
CA GLY A 135 -4.87 19.25 -15.54
C GLY A 135 -5.98 19.82 -14.68
N THR A 136 -6.86 18.93 -14.22
CA THR A 136 -8.03 19.23 -13.36
C THR A 136 -7.77 18.81 -11.92
N GLY A 137 -8.49 19.39 -10.96
CA GLY A 137 -8.43 19.00 -9.56
C GLY A 137 -7.22 19.52 -8.77
N VAL A 138 -6.45 20.47 -9.32
CA VAL A 138 -5.32 21.11 -8.66
C VAL A 138 -5.63 22.57 -8.33
N SER A 139 -4.94 23.14 -7.32
CA SER A 139 -5.16 24.54 -6.95
C SER A 139 -4.66 25.51 -8.03
N GLU A 140 -5.26 26.69 -8.10
CA GLU A 140 -4.92 27.76 -9.06
C GLU A 140 -3.44 28.12 -9.01
N SER A 141 -2.83 28.20 -7.82
CA SER A 141 -1.40 28.47 -7.65
C SER A 141 -0.48 27.41 -8.26
N VAL A 142 -0.93 26.15 -8.29
CA VAL A 142 -0.21 25.05 -8.96
C VAL A 142 -0.34 25.18 -10.48
N LEU A 143 -1.52 25.50 -10.99
CA LEU A 143 -1.75 25.75 -12.42
C LEU A 143 -0.88 26.90 -12.93
N GLU A 144 -0.86 28.02 -12.23
CA GLU A 144 0.01 29.18 -12.56
C GLU A 144 1.50 28.80 -12.56
N THR A 145 1.92 27.98 -11.61
CA THR A 145 3.32 27.51 -11.53
C THR A 145 3.67 26.64 -12.72
N ARG A 146 2.77 25.71 -13.12
CA ARG A 146 2.96 24.84 -14.29
C ARG A 146 2.98 25.65 -15.58
N GLU A 147 2.09 26.61 -15.74
CA GLU A 147 2.06 27.52 -16.90
C GLU A 147 3.35 28.34 -17.00
N ARG A 148 3.79 28.93 -15.90
CA ARG A 148 5.05 29.70 -15.86
C ARG A 148 6.25 28.85 -16.26
N GLN A 149 6.33 27.62 -15.73
CA GLN A 149 7.40 26.69 -16.09
C GLN A 149 7.35 26.29 -17.56
N TRP A 150 6.17 25.97 -18.10
CA TRP A 150 5.99 25.65 -19.51
C TRP A 150 6.40 26.81 -20.42
N ARG A 151 5.99 28.04 -20.09
CA ARG A 151 6.38 29.25 -20.82
C ARG A 151 7.89 29.48 -20.79
N SER A 152 8.52 29.27 -19.65
CA SER A 152 9.97 29.38 -19.50
C SER A 152 10.69 28.38 -20.39
N ASN A 153 10.27 27.13 -20.38
CA ASN A 153 10.86 26.05 -21.18
C ASN A 153 10.72 26.33 -22.70
N ASN A 154 9.63 26.95 -23.11
CA ASN A 154 9.36 27.30 -24.51
C ASN A 154 9.82 28.71 -24.90
N TYR A 155 10.54 29.41 -24.02
CA TYR A 155 11.01 30.79 -24.26
C TYR A 155 9.88 31.80 -24.58
N LEU A 156 8.76 31.69 -23.89
CA LEU A 156 7.54 32.52 -24.04
C LEU A 156 7.23 33.30 -22.75
N THR A 157 8.25 33.82 -22.09
CA THR A 157 8.16 34.49 -20.79
C THR A 157 7.63 35.93 -20.85
N ASN A 158 7.59 36.55 -22.02
CA ASN A 158 7.07 37.90 -22.17
C ASN A 158 5.55 37.88 -22.27
N LEU A 159 4.86 38.09 -21.15
CA LEU A 159 3.41 38.05 -21.05
C LEU A 159 2.67 39.15 -21.84
N THR A 160 3.33 40.31 -22.12
CA THR A 160 2.74 41.36 -22.98
C THR A 160 2.61 40.88 -24.43
N ARG A 161 3.52 40.02 -24.86
CA ARG A 161 3.59 39.52 -26.23
C ARG A 161 3.04 38.10 -26.43
N TYR A 162 3.06 37.29 -25.39
CA TYR A 162 2.67 35.89 -25.40
C TYR A 162 1.71 35.55 -24.20
N GLY A 163 0.84 36.48 -23.82
CA GLY A 163 0.00 36.35 -22.65
C GLY A 163 -1.16 35.39 -22.85
N THR A 164 -1.63 35.20 -24.07
CA THR A 164 -2.75 34.29 -24.39
C THR A 164 -2.26 32.99 -25.03
N ALA A 165 -3.10 31.95 -24.98
CA ALA A 165 -2.83 30.68 -25.65
C ALA A 165 -2.70 30.84 -27.17
N ASP A 166 -3.55 31.67 -27.80
CA ASP A 166 -3.50 32.00 -29.22
C ASP A 166 -2.13 32.58 -29.61
N GLN A 167 -1.67 33.56 -28.87
CA GLN A 167 -0.35 34.20 -29.13
C GLN A 167 0.80 33.21 -28.98
N CYS A 168 0.68 32.25 -28.07
CA CYS A 168 1.67 31.19 -27.92
C CYS A 168 1.67 30.23 -29.12
N ILE A 169 0.48 29.81 -29.58
CA ILE A 169 0.36 28.94 -30.78
C ILE A 169 0.92 29.64 -32.00
N GLU A 170 0.53 30.90 -32.29
CA GLU A 170 1.01 31.63 -33.45
C GLU A 170 2.54 31.72 -33.43
N ARG A 171 3.13 32.04 -32.28
CA ARG A 171 4.61 32.13 -32.14
C ARG A 171 5.31 30.79 -32.34
N LEU A 172 4.73 29.70 -31.85
CA LEU A 172 5.32 28.38 -31.99
C LEU A 172 5.14 27.81 -33.40
N ARG A 173 4.05 28.15 -34.09
CA ARG A 173 3.87 27.83 -35.52
C ARG A 173 4.98 28.47 -36.36
N ASP A 174 5.26 29.78 -36.21
CA ASP A 174 6.35 30.44 -36.94
C ASP A 174 7.71 29.83 -36.58
N ARG A 175 7.97 29.59 -35.30
CA ARG A 175 9.25 29.01 -34.85
C ARG A 175 9.50 27.64 -35.47
N TYR A 176 8.48 26.74 -35.44
CA TYR A 176 8.62 25.36 -35.90
C TYR A 176 8.29 25.22 -37.40
N GLN A 177 8.04 26.32 -38.10
CA GLN A 177 7.75 26.35 -39.53
C GLN A 177 6.55 25.44 -39.92
N ILE A 178 5.50 25.43 -39.06
CA ILE A 178 4.27 24.67 -39.31
C ILE A 178 3.40 25.47 -40.29
N THR A 179 3.13 24.93 -41.48
CA THR A 179 2.39 25.58 -42.58
C THR A 179 0.87 25.48 -42.38
N ASP A 180 0.08 26.28 -43.12
CA ASP A 180 -1.39 26.34 -42.97
C ASP A 180 -2.12 25.13 -43.56
N ASP A 181 -1.46 24.31 -44.36
CA ASP A 181 -1.98 23.07 -44.94
C ASP A 181 -1.96 21.87 -43.95
N ILE A 182 -1.30 22.01 -42.79
CA ILE A 182 -1.27 20.98 -41.76
C ILE A 182 -2.55 21.07 -40.93
N SER A 183 -3.19 19.94 -40.67
CA SER A 183 -4.41 19.87 -39.85
C SER A 183 -4.16 20.40 -38.42
N GLU A 184 -5.18 20.95 -37.78
CA GLU A 184 -5.08 21.45 -36.39
C GLU A 184 -4.63 20.33 -35.45
N GLU A 185 -5.12 19.10 -35.64
CA GLU A 185 -4.76 17.94 -34.86
C GLU A 185 -3.27 17.59 -34.99
N ASP A 186 -2.76 17.53 -36.24
CA ASP A 186 -1.33 17.27 -36.50
C ASP A 186 -0.45 18.40 -35.99
N MET A 187 -0.89 19.66 -36.14
CA MET A 187 -0.21 20.82 -35.58
C MET A 187 0.01 20.68 -34.05
N LEU A 188 -1.04 20.31 -33.32
CA LEU A 188 -0.95 20.12 -31.88
C LEU A 188 0.02 18.97 -31.49
N LYS A 189 -0.02 17.85 -32.24
CA LYS A 189 0.93 16.74 -32.05
C LYS A 189 2.37 17.17 -32.31
N ILE A 190 2.64 17.92 -33.38
CA ILE A 190 3.96 18.46 -33.69
C ILE A 190 4.43 19.40 -32.57
N MET A 191 3.57 20.30 -32.10
CA MET A 191 3.89 21.22 -31.01
C MET A 191 4.15 20.50 -29.69
N ALA A 192 3.41 19.42 -29.40
CA ALA A 192 3.63 18.56 -28.24
C ALA A 192 5.02 17.92 -28.27
N ILE A 193 5.41 17.36 -29.40
CA ILE A 193 6.73 16.73 -29.61
C ILE A 193 7.86 17.76 -29.41
N TYR A 194 7.73 18.95 -29.99
CA TYR A 194 8.73 19.99 -29.78
C TYR A 194 8.75 20.52 -28.33
N SER A 195 7.61 20.64 -27.69
CA SER A 195 7.53 21.05 -26.28
C SER A 195 8.23 20.05 -25.36
N GLU A 196 7.98 18.75 -25.56
CA GLU A 196 8.64 17.67 -24.82
C GLU A 196 10.16 17.67 -25.08
N MET A 197 10.56 17.88 -26.33
CA MET A 197 11.97 18.02 -26.69
C MET A 197 12.63 19.22 -25.96
N GLN A 198 11.96 20.36 -25.87
CA GLN A 198 12.48 21.54 -25.16
C GLN A 198 12.68 21.28 -23.67
N MET A 199 11.77 20.54 -23.03
CA MET A 199 11.93 20.15 -21.64
C MET A 199 13.14 19.23 -21.41
N ASN A 200 13.50 18.43 -22.41
CA ASN A 200 14.59 17.45 -22.35
C ASN A 200 15.89 17.90 -23.06
N ILE A 201 15.95 19.12 -23.57
CA ILE A 201 17.05 19.60 -24.40
C ILE A 201 18.42 19.54 -23.70
N PHE A 202 18.45 19.77 -22.39
CA PHE A 202 19.66 19.72 -21.59
C PHE A 202 20.17 18.31 -21.33
N ASN A 203 19.30 17.30 -21.44
CA ASN A 203 19.65 15.89 -21.24
C ASN A 203 20.26 15.25 -22.50
N SER A 204 20.14 15.91 -23.65
CA SER A 204 20.60 15.42 -24.98
C SER A 204 20.14 13.98 -25.27
N GLN A 205 19.01 13.56 -24.73
CA GLN A 205 18.44 12.23 -24.96
C GLN A 205 17.30 12.31 -25.98
N PRO A 206 17.11 11.27 -26.81
CA PRO A 206 15.93 11.16 -27.64
C PRO A 206 14.67 11.18 -26.78
N ILE A 207 13.61 11.80 -27.30
CA ILE A 207 12.27 11.71 -26.68
C ILE A 207 11.47 10.62 -27.36
N VAL A 208 10.68 9.88 -26.59
CA VAL A 208 9.79 8.84 -27.13
C VAL A 208 8.52 9.51 -27.61
N ILE A 209 8.24 9.46 -28.92
CA ILE A 209 7.04 10.05 -29.55
C ILE A 209 5.93 9.07 -29.78
N ALA A 210 6.23 7.77 -29.93
CA ALA A 210 5.25 6.70 -29.96
C ALA A 210 5.83 5.46 -29.27
N LYS A 211 5.02 4.82 -28.43
CA LYS A 211 5.40 3.63 -27.66
C LYS A 211 4.71 2.39 -28.20
N ASP A 212 5.36 1.24 -28.05
CA ASP A 212 4.79 -0.08 -28.36
C ASP A 212 4.19 -0.13 -29.77
N VAL A 213 4.97 0.37 -30.74
CA VAL A 213 4.53 0.41 -32.14
C VAL A 213 4.66 -0.97 -32.77
N ARG A 214 3.76 -1.25 -33.75
CA ARG A 214 3.77 -2.50 -34.48
C ARG A 214 5.02 -2.63 -35.36
N TYR A 215 5.38 -3.85 -35.70
CA TYR A 215 6.55 -4.16 -36.49
C TYR A 215 6.50 -3.54 -37.89
N GLU A 216 5.30 -3.34 -38.46
CA GLU A 216 5.09 -2.64 -39.72
C GLU A 216 5.57 -1.19 -39.66
N THR A 217 5.33 -0.52 -38.53
CA THR A 217 5.84 0.86 -38.28
C THR A 217 7.37 0.87 -38.22
N VAL A 218 7.98 -0.12 -37.54
CA VAL A 218 9.43 -0.27 -37.46
C VAL A 218 10.04 -0.38 -38.83
N ILE A 219 9.51 -1.30 -39.68
CA ILE A 219 10.00 -1.50 -41.06
C ILE A 219 9.89 -0.22 -41.87
N GLU A 220 8.74 0.48 -41.79
CA GLU A 220 8.50 1.68 -42.61
C GLU A 220 9.41 2.83 -42.19
N ILE A 221 9.66 3.05 -40.90
CA ILE A 221 10.56 4.08 -40.39
C ILE A 221 12.03 3.75 -40.72
N GLU A 222 12.48 2.53 -40.45
CA GLU A 222 13.86 2.13 -40.76
C GLU A 222 14.18 2.18 -42.26
N THR A 223 13.25 1.77 -43.11
CA THR A 223 13.39 1.83 -44.56
C THR A 223 13.48 3.27 -45.06
N ARG A 224 12.80 4.22 -44.40
CA ARG A 224 12.77 5.64 -44.73
C ARG A 224 13.71 6.49 -43.87
N SER A 225 14.60 5.90 -43.11
CA SER A 225 15.44 6.60 -42.12
C SER A 225 16.23 7.79 -42.70
N MET A 226 16.67 7.68 -43.94
CA MET A 226 17.34 8.81 -44.63
C MET A 226 16.40 9.98 -44.94
N MET A 227 15.09 9.75 -45.03
CA MET A 227 14.07 10.78 -45.31
C MET A 227 13.41 11.30 -44.05
N LEU A 228 13.66 10.65 -42.90
CA LEU A 228 13.08 10.97 -41.59
C LEU A 228 14.18 11.44 -40.60
N PRO A 229 14.84 12.59 -40.88
CA PRO A 229 15.90 13.08 -40.00
C PRO A 229 15.41 13.25 -38.56
N GLY A 230 16.26 12.81 -37.63
CA GLY A 230 15.98 12.87 -36.21
C GLY A 230 15.14 11.71 -35.65
N MET A 231 14.56 10.87 -36.51
CA MET A 231 13.79 9.70 -36.09
C MET A 231 14.67 8.46 -35.95
N SER A 232 14.37 7.65 -34.94
CA SER A 232 15.00 6.35 -34.74
C SER A 232 14.07 5.40 -34.00
N ILE A 233 14.36 4.08 -34.10
CA ILE A 233 13.66 3.06 -33.33
C ILE A 233 14.53 2.69 -32.12
N GLU A 234 13.91 2.67 -30.96
CA GLU A 234 14.53 2.21 -29.72
C GLU A 234 13.77 0.99 -29.21
N ILE A 235 14.52 -0.07 -28.85
CA ILE A 235 13.95 -1.23 -28.19
C ILE A 235 13.82 -0.89 -26.71
N GLY A 236 12.60 -0.94 -26.21
CA GLY A 236 12.26 -0.76 -24.81
C GLY A 236 11.67 -2.02 -24.20
N THR A 237 11.28 -1.92 -22.95
CA THR A 237 10.52 -2.96 -22.25
C THR A 237 9.21 -2.38 -21.74
N LYS A 238 8.17 -3.24 -21.72
CA LYS A 238 6.86 -2.94 -21.15
C LYS A 238 6.54 -4.00 -20.13
N ARG A 239 6.26 -3.58 -18.89
CA ARG A 239 5.79 -4.47 -17.85
C ARG A 239 4.39 -4.95 -18.17
N VAL A 240 4.19 -6.25 -18.21
CA VAL A 240 2.91 -6.91 -18.51
C VAL A 240 2.55 -7.86 -17.38
N TYR A 241 1.27 -7.90 -17.07
CA TYR A 241 0.68 -8.80 -16.06
C TYR A 241 -0.26 -9.77 -16.78
N PRO A 242 0.21 -10.99 -17.17
CA PRO A 242 -0.59 -11.93 -17.97
C PRO A 242 -1.90 -12.35 -17.30
N ARG A 243 -1.95 -12.26 -15.97
CA ARG A 243 -3.13 -12.51 -15.13
C ARG A 243 -3.54 -11.23 -14.40
N SER A 244 -3.88 -10.20 -15.15
CA SER A 244 -3.99 -8.80 -14.70
C SER A 244 -4.90 -8.55 -13.50
N ASN A 245 -5.96 -9.35 -13.33
CA ASN A 245 -6.90 -9.25 -12.20
C ASN A 245 -6.60 -10.21 -11.05
N LEU A 246 -5.67 -11.16 -11.24
CA LEU A 246 -5.35 -12.18 -10.23
C LEU A 246 -4.29 -11.63 -9.27
N ALA A 247 -4.57 -11.69 -7.98
CA ALA A 247 -3.65 -11.26 -6.92
C ALA A 247 -3.17 -9.79 -7.07
N SER A 248 -4.01 -8.89 -7.63
CA SER A 248 -3.61 -7.54 -8.02
C SER A 248 -2.98 -6.74 -6.87
N GLN A 249 -3.56 -6.79 -5.66
CA GLN A 249 -3.03 -6.12 -4.46
C GLN A 249 -1.76 -6.76 -3.89
N ILE A 250 -1.44 -8.00 -4.33
CA ILE A 250 -0.24 -8.72 -3.88
C ILE A 250 0.91 -8.47 -4.83
N ILE A 251 0.67 -8.68 -6.13
CA ILE A 251 1.68 -8.45 -7.16
C ILE A 251 2.09 -6.98 -7.16
N GLY A 252 1.11 -6.08 -7.08
CA GLY A 252 1.34 -4.66 -7.18
C GLY A 252 1.66 -4.22 -8.61
N TYR A 253 2.16 -3.02 -8.78
CA TYR A 253 2.38 -2.42 -10.09
C TYR A 253 3.65 -1.58 -10.13
N THR A 254 4.15 -1.35 -11.35
CA THR A 254 5.28 -0.45 -11.61
C THR A 254 4.80 0.93 -12.05
N GLY A 255 5.59 1.95 -11.78
CA GLY A 255 5.30 3.31 -12.22
C GLY A 255 6.49 4.25 -12.06
N ALA A 256 6.35 5.47 -12.54
CA ALA A 256 7.38 6.50 -12.42
C ALA A 256 7.74 6.81 -10.96
N ILE A 257 8.95 7.26 -10.72
CA ILE A 257 9.40 7.73 -9.40
C ILE A 257 8.56 8.95 -8.99
N PRO A 258 7.82 8.88 -7.85
CA PRO A 258 6.75 9.84 -7.55
C PRO A 258 7.25 11.22 -7.11
N SER A 259 8.49 11.32 -6.62
CA SER A 259 9.00 12.57 -6.09
C SER A 259 10.52 12.67 -6.22
N ARG A 260 10.99 13.94 -6.28
CA ARG A 260 12.43 14.23 -6.27
C ARG A 260 13.13 13.71 -5.01
N ALA A 261 12.46 13.75 -3.86
CA ALA A 261 13.02 13.24 -2.60
C ALA A 261 13.29 11.73 -2.67
N MET A 262 12.34 10.97 -3.21
CA MET A 262 12.51 9.52 -3.41
C MET A 262 13.61 9.23 -4.44
N TRP A 263 13.66 9.99 -5.54
CA TRP A 263 14.71 9.83 -6.53
C TRP A 263 16.11 10.08 -5.95
N LEU A 264 16.31 11.09 -5.11
CA LEU A 264 17.59 11.36 -4.46
C LEU A 264 18.10 10.15 -3.65
N ASN A 265 17.20 9.41 -3.00
CA ASN A 265 17.54 8.17 -2.30
C ASN A 265 17.91 7.03 -3.26
N LEU A 266 17.29 6.98 -4.44
CA LEU A 266 17.54 5.96 -5.46
C LEU A 266 18.71 6.29 -6.37
N GLN A 267 19.08 7.56 -6.50
CA GLN A 267 20.19 8.03 -7.34
C GLN A 267 21.50 7.36 -6.97
N ALA A 268 21.76 7.18 -5.66
CA ALA A 268 22.94 6.47 -5.17
C ALA A 268 22.99 4.99 -5.60
N LYS A 269 21.84 4.40 -5.92
CA LYS A 269 21.71 3.04 -6.46
C LYS A 269 21.81 2.99 -8.00
N GLY A 270 21.95 4.14 -8.66
CA GLY A 270 22.09 4.26 -10.12
C GLY A 270 20.81 4.56 -10.88
N TYR A 271 19.70 4.87 -10.20
CA TYR A 271 18.42 5.19 -10.88
C TYR A 271 18.45 6.60 -11.51
N SER A 272 17.94 6.69 -12.71
CA SER A 272 17.61 7.95 -13.37
C SER A 272 16.23 8.44 -12.94
N TYR A 273 15.96 9.74 -13.00
CA TYR A 273 14.66 10.30 -12.59
C TYR A 273 13.46 9.72 -13.35
N ASN A 274 13.66 9.38 -14.62
CA ASN A 274 12.64 8.82 -15.51
C ASN A 274 12.54 7.29 -15.46
N ASP A 275 13.29 6.63 -14.56
CA ASP A 275 13.17 5.18 -14.40
C ASP A 275 11.85 4.81 -13.74
N THR A 276 11.33 3.64 -14.08
CA THR A 276 10.19 3.03 -13.42
C THR A 276 10.63 2.16 -12.26
N ILE A 277 9.86 2.15 -11.19
CA ILE A 277 10.06 1.35 -9.98
C ILE A 277 8.79 0.62 -9.59
N GLY A 278 8.89 -0.39 -8.78
CA GLY A 278 7.73 -0.98 -8.10
C GLY A 278 7.09 0.04 -7.16
N ARG A 279 5.77 0.18 -7.26
CA ARG A 279 5.01 1.18 -6.50
C ARG A 279 4.26 0.56 -5.33
N ASP A 280 3.88 -0.70 -5.45
CA ASP A 280 3.14 -1.44 -4.43
C ASP A 280 3.40 -2.94 -4.55
N GLY A 281 2.92 -3.74 -3.58
CA GLY A 281 3.00 -5.19 -3.58
C GLY A 281 4.43 -5.74 -3.69
N ILE A 282 4.56 -6.91 -4.30
CA ILE A 282 5.85 -7.60 -4.56
C ILE A 282 6.74 -6.78 -5.50
N GLU A 283 6.15 -6.10 -6.47
CA GLU A 283 6.90 -5.19 -7.33
C GLU A 283 7.71 -4.17 -6.52
N SER A 284 7.14 -3.64 -5.43
CA SER A 284 7.81 -2.68 -4.55
C SER A 284 8.72 -3.34 -3.53
N SER A 285 8.25 -4.38 -2.83
CA SER A 285 9.03 -5.01 -1.75
C SER A 285 10.27 -5.76 -2.25
N MET A 286 10.22 -6.25 -3.50
CA MET A 286 11.33 -6.96 -4.16
C MET A 286 12.05 -6.09 -5.21
N GLU A 287 11.91 -4.76 -5.16
CA GLU A 287 12.51 -3.84 -6.13
C GLU A 287 14.01 -4.08 -6.31
N ASP A 288 14.78 -4.25 -5.23
CA ASP A 288 16.24 -4.45 -5.30
C ASP A 288 16.65 -5.74 -6.03
N TRP A 289 15.76 -6.75 -6.07
CA TRP A 289 15.98 -8.00 -6.81
C TRP A 289 15.45 -7.91 -8.25
N LEU A 290 14.26 -7.38 -8.41
CA LEU A 290 13.57 -7.33 -9.72
C LEU A 290 14.15 -6.29 -10.67
N THR A 291 14.73 -5.20 -10.15
CA THR A 291 15.12 -4.05 -10.97
C THR A 291 16.26 -4.33 -11.93
N GLN A 292 16.15 -3.84 -13.14
CA GLN A 292 17.20 -3.71 -14.14
C GLN A 292 17.92 -2.35 -14.06
N ASN A 293 17.44 -1.43 -13.22
CA ASN A 293 17.86 -0.02 -13.20
C ASN A 293 19.03 0.28 -12.25
N SER A 294 19.51 -0.72 -11.50
CA SER A 294 20.64 -0.52 -10.59
C SER A 294 21.96 -0.31 -11.37
N SER A 295 22.92 0.42 -10.77
CA SER A 295 24.25 0.63 -11.34
C SER A 295 25.01 -0.67 -11.64
N LEU A 296 24.67 -1.77 -10.95
CA LEU A 296 25.28 -3.08 -11.17
C LEU A 296 24.74 -3.79 -12.41
N ARG A 297 23.53 -3.45 -12.87
CA ARG A 297 22.85 -4.13 -13.98
C ARG A 297 22.73 -3.29 -15.24
N LYS A 298 22.78 -1.97 -15.13
CA LYS A 298 22.81 -1.09 -16.31
C LYS A 298 24.04 -1.39 -17.14
N GLY A 299 23.83 -1.70 -18.41
CA GLY A 299 24.86 -1.70 -19.42
C GLY A 299 25.15 -0.29 -19.90
N SER A 300 26.16 -0.13 -20.70
CA SER A 300 26.51 1.15 -21.29
C SER A 300 27.06 0.97 -22.70
N ARG A 301 26.75 1.94 -23.53
CA ARG A 301 27.30 2.09 -24.88
C ARG A 301 27.95 3.45 -24.95
N VAL A 302 29.28 3.48 -25.05
CA VAL A 302 30.01 4.72 -25.20
C VAL A 302 30.24 4.96 -26.70
N VAL A 303 29.71 6.06 -27.19
CA VAL A 303 29.78 6.43 -28.60
C VAL A 303 30.53 7.75 -28.80
N GLU A 304 31.33 7.82 -29.84
CA GLU A 304 31.91 9.06 -30.30
C GLU A 304 30.94 9.79 -31.25
N ARG A 305 30.77 11.09 -31.09
CA ARG A 305 29.87 11.91 -31.87
C ARG A 305 30.64 12.98 -32.65
N ASP A 306 30.15 13.31 -33.83
CA ASP A 306 30.62 14.46 -34.58
C ASP A 306 30.05 15.79 -34.02
N GLN A 307 30.46 16.91 -34.65
CA GLN A 307 29.98 18.25 -34.26
C GLN A 307 28.45 18.42 -34.42
N MET A 308 27.78 17.53 -35.18
CA MET A 308 26.34 17.51 -35.39
C MET A 308 25.65 16.50 -34.48
N SER A 309 26.36 16.02 -33.43
CA SER A 309 25.87 15.01 -32.47
C SER A 309 25.51 13.63 -33.08
N ARG A 310 25.98 13.34 -34.30
CA ARG A 310 25.77 12.03 -34.94
C ARG A 310 26.82 11.04 -34.46
N VAL A 311 26.37 9.80 -34.19
CA VAL A 311 27.29 8.72 -33.79
C VAL A 311 28.23 8.37 -34.94
N VAL A 312 29.53 8.56 -34.73
CA VAL A 312 30.58 8.23 -35.69
C VAL A 312 31.08 6.81 -35.53
N ARG A 313 31.29 6.42 -34.28
CA ARG A 313 31.71 5.05 -33.94
C ARG A 313 31.36 4.70 -32.51
N GLU A 314 31.25 3.42 -32.23
CA GLU A 314 31.15 2.86 -30.89
C GLU A 314 32.54 2.65 -30.30
N LEU A 315 32.77 3.16 -29.09
CA LEU A 315 34.05 3.07 -28.39
C LEU A 315 34.09 1.92 -27.41
N SER A 316 32.97 1.67 -26.71
CA SER A 316 32.85 0.52 -25.83
C SER A 316 31.36 0.12 -25.67
N TYR A 317 31.16 -1.16 -25.36
CA TYR A 317 29.86 -1.76 -25.11
C TYR A 317 29.92 -2.65 -23.88
N THR A 318 29.05 -2.39 -22.91
CA THR A 318 28.83 -3.27 -21.76
C THR A 318 27.37 -3.72 -21.84
N ALA A 319 27.17 -5.03 -21.94
CA ALA A 319 25.79 -5.56 -21.98
C ALA A 319 25.04 -5.29 -20.69
N PRO A 320 23.76 -4.90 -20.75
CA PRO A 320 22.91 -4.81 -19.57
C PRO A 320 22.62 -6.21 -19.01
N GLN A 321 22.35 -6.28 -17.71
CA GLN A 321 21.89 -7.49 -17.05
C GLN A 321 20.40 -7.36 -16.71
N ASP A 322 19.67 -8.46 -16.88
CA ASP A 322 18.28 -8.53 -16.47
C ASP A 322 18.15 -8.58 -14.94
N GLY A 323 16.99 -8.18 -14.43
CA GLY A 323 16.65 -8.34 -13.02
C GLY A 323 16.45 -9.81 -12.66
N ASN A 324 16.59 -10.12 -11.37
CA ASN A 324 16.39 -11.47 -10.86
C ASN A 324 14.91 -11.82 -10.78
N ASN A 325 14.57 -13.09 -11.00
CA ASN A 325 13.21 -13.57 -10.90
C ASN A 325 12.83 -13.86 -9.44
N VAL A 326 11.57 -13.61 -9.11
CA VAL A 326 11.00 -13.87 -7.78
C VAL A 326 9.91 -14.94 -7.92
N LYS A 327 10.08 -16.05 -7.21
CA LYS A 327 9.07 -17.10 -7.10
C LYS A 327 8.34 -16.96 -5.77
N LEU A 328 7.01 -16.93 -5.84
CA LEU A 328 6.13 -16.80 -4.69
C LEU A 328 5.74 -18.19 -4.15
N THR A 329 5.36 -18.23 -2.86
CA THR A 329 4.69 -19.39 -2.26
C THR A 329 3.24 -19.52 -2.73
N LEU A 330 2.66 -18.40 -3.23
CA LEU A 330 1.31 -18.31 -3.76
C LEU A 330 1.10 -19.33 -4.89
N ASN A 331 0.00 -20.08 -4.84
CA ASN A 331 -0.43 -20.96 -5.93
C ASN A 331 -1.52 -20.28 -6.75
N ALA A 332 -1.33 -20.18 -8.07
CA ALA A 332 -2.27 -19.43 -8.94
C ALA A 332 -3.68 -20.03 -8.95
N ALA A 333 -3.81 -21.36 -8.94
CA ALA A 333 -5.11 -22.02 -8.92
C ALA A 333 -5.83 -21.81 -7.59
N TYR A 334 -5.10 -21.85 -6.46
CA TYR A 334 -5.65 -21.58 -5.12
C TYR A 334 -6.07 -20.12 -5.01
N GLN A 335 -5.27 -19.21 -5.47
CA GLN A 335 -5.57 -17.78 -5.49
C GLN A 335 -6.85 -17.50 -6.30
N GLN A 336 -6.95 -18.04 -7.50
CA GLN A 336 -8.13 -17.85 -8.35
C GLN A 336 -9.40 -18.39 -7.70
N GLN A 337 -9.31 -19.57 -7.08
CA GLN A 337 -10.45 -20.13 -6.38
C GLN A 337 -10.82 -19.31 -5.13
N ALA A 338 -9.83 -18.87 -4.36
CA ALA A 338 -10.06 -18.04 -3.18
C ALA A 338 -10.75 -16.70 -3.55
N GLU A 339 -10.30 -16.03 -4.63
CA GLU A 339 -10.93 -14.79 -5.13
C GLU A 339 -12.38 -15.02 -5.57
N ARG A 340 -12.67 -16.13 -6.25
CA ARG A 340 -14.05 -16.48 -6.62
C ARG A 340 -14.93 -16.72 -5.38
N CYS A 341 -14.40 -17.44 -4.40
CA CYS A 341 -15.14 -17.74 -3.17
C CYS A 341 -15.44 -16.47 -2.36
N ILE A 342 -14.45 -15.60 -2.16
CA ILE A 342 -14.68 -14.36 -1.41
C ILE A 342 -15.61 -13.41 -2.14
N ALA A 343 -15.48 -13.26 -3.45
CA ALA A 343 -16.37 -12.42 -4.27
C ALA A 343 -17.82 -12.91 -4.18
N SER A 344 -18.04 -14.23 -4.34
CA SER A 344 -19.36 -14.85 -4.19
C SER A 344 -19.95 -14.63 -2.80
N ASN A 345 -19.11 -14.78 -1.75
CA ASN A 345 -19.55 -14.62 -0.37
C ASN A 345 -19.96 -13.17 -0.06
N VAL A 346 -19.12 -12.19 -0.40
CA VAL A 346 -19.42 -10.76 -0.16
C VAL A 346 -20.72 -10.37 -0.86
N ASN A 347 -20.86 -10.70 -2.14
CA ASN A 347 -22.06 -10.38 -2.92
C ASN A 347 -23.31 -11.05 -2.33
N SER A 348 -23.24 -12.34 -2.01
CA SER A 348 -24.40 -13.03 -1.41
C SER A 348 -24.75 -12.53 0.00
N THR A 349 -23.79 -12.01 0.74
CA THR A 349 -24.01 -11.37 2.05
C THR A 349 -24.70 -10.02 1.86
N ARG A 350 -24.22 -9.22 0.92
CA ARG A 350 -24.86 -7.95 0.57
C ARG A 350 -26.28 -8.13 0.10
N ASP A 351 -26.54 -9.07 -0.81
CA ASP A 351 -27.90 -9.41 -1.28
C ASP A 351 -28.84 -9.78 -0.13
N LEU A 352 -28.33 -10.55 0.86
CA LEU A 352 -29.08 -10.89 2.05
C LEU A 352 -29.41 -9.66 2.90
N GLN A 353 -28.45 -8.77 3.11
CA GLN A 353 -28.63 -7.52 3.85
C GLN A 353 -29.66 -6.61 3.17
N GLU A 354 -29.53 -6.39 1.87
CA GLU A 354 -30.49 -5.59 1.08
C GLU A 354 -31.92 -6.17 1.15
N LYS A 355 -32.04 -7.50 1.02
CA LYS A 355 -33.33 -8.19 1.17
C LYS A 355 -33.92 -8.03 2.55
N ASN A 356 -33.13 -8.14 3.61
CA ASN A 356 -33.57 -7.97 4.98
C ASN A 356 -34.05 -6.54 5.24
N LEU A 357 -33.28 -5.55 4.80
CA LEU A 357 -33.61 -4.14 4.98
C LEU A 357 -34.80 -3.67 4.12
N ALA A 358 -35.12 -4.37 3.04
CA ALA A 358 -36.35 -4.15 2.26
C ALA A 358 -37.59 -4.79 2.88
N SER A 359 -37.45 -5.63 3.93
CA SER A 359 -38.56 -6.36 4.57
C SER A 359 -39.05 -5.65 5.83
N GLU A 360 -40.24 -5.04 5.78
CA GLU A 360 -40.87 -4.40 6.96
C GLU A 360 -41.01 -5.37 8.15
N SER A 361 -41.38 -6.63 7.89
CA SER A 361 -41.55 -7.63 8.95
C SER A 361 -40.20 -7.98 9.62
N TRP A 362 -39.11 -8.00 8.85
CA TRP A 362 -37.76 -8.21 9.38
C TRP A 362 -37.30 -7.00 10.20
N LEU A 363 -37.50 -5.79 9.71
CA LEU A 363 -37.15 -4.54 10.42
C LEU A 363 -37.93 -4.44 11.74
N GLU A 364 -39.24 -4.77 11.77
CA GLU A 364 -40.01 -4.75 13.00
C GLU A 364 -39.51 -5.80 14.00
N ALA A 365 -39.16 -7.00 13.54
CA ALA A 365 -38.62 -8.06 14.40
C ALA A 365 -37.21 -7.71 14.97
N ASN A 366 -36.46 -6.87 14.29
CA ASN A 366 -35.10 -6.46 14.67
C ASN A 366 -34.98 -4.98 15.09
N LYS A 367 -36.13 -4.33 15.37
CA LYS A 367 -36.16 -2.88 15.72
C LYS A 367 -35.39 -2.51 16.99
N THR A 368 -35.01 -3.44 17.82
CA THR A 368 -34.18 -3.25 19.01
C THR A 368 -32.68 -3.31 18.71
N ASP A 369 -32.32 -3.77 17.51
CA ASP A 369 -30.94 -3.75 17.05
C ASP A 369 -30.50 -2.33 16.78
N ILE A 370 -29.30 -1.97 17.22
CA ILE A 370 -28.76 -0.60 17.06
C ILE A 370 -28.58 -0.23 15.59
N HIS A 371 -28.26 -1.21 14.74
CA HIS A 371 -27.96 -1.00 13.31
C HIS A 371 -29.23 -0.90 12.44
N THR A 372 -30.37 -1.41 12.91
CA THR A 372 -31.63 -1.39 12.15
C THR A 372 -32.63 -0.36 12.64
N ARG A 373 -32.51 0.11 13.89
CA ARG A 373 -33.48 0.99 14.54
C ARG A 373 -33.77 2.28 13.79
N ASP A 374 -32.76 2.89 13.20
CA ASP A 374 -32.84 4.19 12.53
C ASP A 374 -32.47 4.08 11.03
N TRP A 375 -32.73 2.93 10.40
CA TRP A 375 -32.34 2.65 9.01
C TRP A 375 -32.69 3.74 8.02
N GLY A 376 -33.88 4.32 8.10
CA GLY A 376 -34.29 5.39 7.19
C GLY A 376 -33.53 6.71 7.39
N LYS A 377 -32.95 6.93 8.56
CA LYS A 377 -32.19 8.13 8.91
C LYS A 377 -30.69 7.96 8.74
N TYR A 378 -30.19 6.77 9.04
CA TYR A 378 -28.78 6.40 8.97
C TYR A 378 -28.65 5.11 8.14
N PRO A 379 -28.49 5.20 6.82
CA PRO A 379 -28.30 4.04 5.96
C PRO A 379 -27.06 3.25 6.40
N LEU A 380 -27.22 1.93 6.57
CA LEU A 380 -26.09 1.06 6.96
C LEU A 380 -25.11 0.91 5.81
N GLU A 381 -23.82 0.91 6.14
CA GLU A 381 -22.80 0.43 5.24
C GLU A 381 -22.86 -1.10 5.17
N LEU A 382 -23.14 -1.62 3.97
CA LEU A 382 -23.28 -3.05 3.71
C LEU A 382 -21.95 -3.68 3.32
N ALA A 383 -21.93 -5.01 3.21
CA ALA A 383 -20.75 -5.73 2.76
C ALA A 383 -20.36 -5.35 1.32
N GLU A 384 -19.19 -4.79 1.14
CA GLU A 384 -18.61 -4.41 -0.16
C GLU A 384 -17.19 -4.96 -0.36
N HIS A 385 -16.56 -5.39 0.72
CA HIS A 385 -15.18 -5.83 0.75
C HIS A 385 -15.05 -7.14 1.50
N GLY A 386 -13.98 -7.85 1.22
CA GLY A 386 -13.62 -9.03 1.97
C GLY A 386 -12.26 -9.58 1.60
N CYS A 387 -11.70 -10.39 2.49
CA CYS A 387 -10.49 -11.14 2.17
C CYS A 387 -10.59 -12.60 2.66
N LEU A 388 -9.91 -13.48 1.94
CA LEU A 388 -9.75 -14.89 2.26
C LEU A 388 -8.26 -15.24 2.17
N ILE A 389 -7.69 -15.66 3.29
CA ILE A 389 -6.26 -15.99 3.41
C ILE A 389 -6.13 -17.47 3.67
N VAL A 390 -5.25 -18.11 2.93
CA VAL A 390 -4.94 -19.54 3.05
C VAL A 390 -3.44 -19.69 3.28
N LEU A 391 -3.06 -20.27 4.41
CA LEU A 391 -1.68 -20.56 4.78
C LEU A 391 -1.46 -22.07 4.85
N ASP A 392 -0.23 -22.53 4.58
CA ASP A 392 0.20 -23.87 4.97
C ASP A 392 0.60 -23.90 6.46
N MET A 393 0.98 -25.07 6.94
CA MET A 393 1.32 -25.28 8.36
C MET A 393 2.64 -24.63 8.81
N GLN A 394 3.38 -24.03 7.89
CA GLN A 394 4.57 -23.21 8.16
C GLN A 394 4.33 -21.73 7.91
N CYS A 395 3.05 -21.31 7.82
CA CYS A 395 2.61 -19.94 7.54
C CYS A 395 3.10 -19.38 6.20
N ARG A 396 3.38 -20.23 5.19
CA ARG A 396 3.59 -19.78 3.82
C ARG A 396 2.23 -19.45 3.19
N VAL A 397 2.15 -18.33 2.50
CA VAL A 397 0.90 -17.88 1.86
C VAL A 397 0.64 -18.72 0.61
N LEU A 398 -0.40 -19.54 0.64
CA LEU A 398 -0.87 -20.29 -0.52
C LEU A 398 -1.87 -19.49 -1.36
N ALA A 399 -2.71 -18.68 -0.70
CA ALA A 399 -3.59 -17.70 -1.31
C ALA A 399 -3.85 -16.53 -0.36
N LEU A 400 -3.94 -15.31 -0.89
CA LEU A 400 -4.38 -14.11 -0.21
C LEU A 400 -5.32 -13.35 -1.13
N ALA A 401 -6.60 -13.70 -1.10
CA ALA A 401 -7.61 -13.13 -1.96
C ALA A 401 -8.23 -11.89 -1.32
N ASN A 402 -8.27 -10.79 -2.06
CA ASN A 402 -9.01 -9.59 -1.71
C ASN A 402 -10.19 -9.39 -2.68
N TYR A 403 -11.26 -8.82 -2.21
CA TYR A 403 -12.39 -8.39 -3.04
C TYR A 403 -12.78 -6.96 -2.68
N PRO A 404 -13.01 -6.09 -3.68
CA PRO A 404 -12.83 -6.32 -5.12
C PRO A 404 -11.37 -6.32 -5.59
N THR A 405 -11.11 -6.87 -6.77
CA THR A 405 -9.83 -6.82 -7.49
C THR A 405 -9.86 -5.75 -8.59
N TYR A 406 -8.72 -5.49 -9.23
CA TYR A 406 -8.61 -4.54 -10.34
C TYR A 406 -7.59 -5.01 -11.38
N ASP A 407 -7.67 -4.44 -12.59
CA ASP A 407 -6.77 -4.75 -13.69
C ASP A 407 -5.44 -3.99 -13.57
N LEU A 408 -4.34 -4.72 -13.35
CA LEU A 408 -2.98 -4.17 -13.24
C LEU A 408 -2.52 -3.53 -14.56
N ASN A 409 -2.84 -4.14 -15.72
CA ASN A 409 -2.46 -3.60 -17.01
C ASN A 409 -3.18 -2.28 -17.31
N ALA A 410 -4.48 -2.19 -16.96
CA ALA A 410 -5.24 -0.94 -17.09
C ALA A 410 -4.65 0.17 -16.19
N LEU A 411 -4.25 -0.17 -14.96
CA LEU A 411 -3.63 0.79 -14.05
C LEU A 411 -2.28 1.32 -14.59
N VAL A 412 -1.42 0.43 -15.07
CA VAL A 412 -0.09 0.80 -15.62
C VAL A 412 -0.19 1.54 -16.94
N ALA A 413 -1.17 1.20 -17.78
CA ALA A 413 -1.42 1.89 -19.04
C ALA A 413 -1.82 3.36 -18.84
N GLY A 414 -2.38 3.70 -17.67
CA GLY A 414 -2.84 5.06 -17.38
C GLY A 414 -4.17 5.41 -18.07
N GLY A 415 -4.44 6.71 -18.21
CA GLY A 415 -5.66 7.18 -18.88
C GLY A 415 -6.93 7.04 -18.04
N LYS A 416 -8.09 6.90 -18.72
CA LYS A 416 -9.41 6.90 -18.07
C LYS A 416 -9.62 5.69 -17.17
N ASP A 417 -9.15 4.51 -17.58
CA ASP A 417 -9.35 3.27 -16.84
C ASP A 417 -8.53 3.27 -15.54
N ALA A 418 -7.27 3.74 -15.59
CA ALA A 418 -6.48 3.94 -14.39
C ALA A 418 -7.11 4.96 -13.44
N MET A 419 -7.63 6.07 -13.95
CA MET A 419 -8.33 7.08 -13.14
C MET A 419 -9.60 6.53 -12.50
N ALA A 420 -10.34 5.67 -13.21
CA ALA A 420 -11.49 4.97 -12.65
C ALA A 420 -11.10 4.03 -11.50
N ILE A 421 -10.01 3.27 -11.65
CA ILE A 421 -9.48 2.40 -10.59
C ILE A 421 -9.05 3.22 -9.37
N LEU A 422 -8.31 4.32 -9.59
CA LEU A 422 -7.79 5.18 -8.51
C LEU A 422 -8.89 5.99 -7.81
N GLY A 423 -9.97 6.32 -8.52
CA GLY A 423 -11.10 7.10 -8.01
C GLY A 423 -12.27 6.26 -7.48
N ASP A 424 -12.18 4.92 -7.50
CA ASP A 424 -13.24 4.06 -6.99
C ASP A 424 -13.37 4.22 -5.47
N ALA A 425 -14.58 4.54 -5.01
CA ALA A 425 -14.88 4.77 -3.59
C ALA A 425 -14.57 3.56 -2.70
N ARG A 426 -14.51 2.36 -3.28
CA ARG A 426 -14.17 1.11 -2.59
C ARG A 426 -12.67 0.94 -2.35
N ASN A 427 -11.81 1.90 -2.72
CA ASN A 427 -10.35 1.83 -2.52
C ASN A 427 -9.74 0.52 -3.04
N LEU A 428 -9.90 0.23 -4.33
CA LEU A 428 -9.52 -1.04 -4.96
C LEU A 428 -8.07 -1.46 -4.71
N LEU A 429 -7.17 -0.50 -4.52
CA LEU A 429 -5.74 -0.76 -4.27
C LEU A 429 -5.46 -1.27 -2.85
N LEU A 430 -6.41 -1.12 -1.92
CA LEU A 430 -6.19 -1.50 -0.54
C LEU A 430 -6.12 -3.02 -0.39
N ASN A 431 -5.00 -3.52 0.12
CA ASN A 431 -4.88 -4.93 0.50
C ASN A 431 -5.52 -5.16 1.87
N TYR A 432 -6.77 -5.59 1.89
CA TYR A 432 -7.52 -5.83 3.12
C TYR A 432 -6.86 -6.86 4.03
N GLY A 433 -6.16 -7.85 3.46
CA GLY A 433 -5.47 -8.89 4.23
C GLY A 433 -4.43 -8.36 5.22
N ILE A 434 -3.74 -7.25 4.87
CA ILE A 434 -2.62 -6.70 5.66
C ILE A 434 -2.86 -5.28 6.19
N HIS A 435 -3.80 -4.53 5.61
CA HIS A 435 -4.08 -3.14 6.01
C HIS A 435 -5.36 -2.99 6.83
N ALA A 436 -6.39 -3.80 6.58
CA ALA A 436 -7.62 -3.74 7.37
C ALA A 436 -7.39 -4.26 8.79
N ARG A 437 -8.08 -3.63 9.74
CA ARG A 437 -8.19 -4.10 11.12
C ARG A 437 -9.65 -4.19 11.49
N GLY A 438 -10.04 -5.33 12.02
CA GLY A 438 -11.41 -5.55 12.50
C GLY A 438 -11.43 -6.10 13.92
N THR A 439 -12.44 -5.73 14.69
CA THR A 439 -12.71 -6.35 15.98
C THR A 439 -12.96 -7.85 15.77
N PRO A 440 -12.19 -8.76 16.42
CA PRO A 440 -12.23 -10.19 16.09
C PRO A 440 -13.46 -10.92 16.64
N GLY A 441 -14.03 -10.42 17.74
CA GLY A 441 -15.11 -11.12 18.41
C GLY A 441 -14.69 -12.53 18.85
N SER A 442 -15.61 -13.48 18.76
CA SER A 442 -15.45 -14.84 19.29
C SER A 442 -14.29 -15.67 18.75
N ILE A 443 -13.60 -15.25 17.70
CA ILE A 443 -12.37 -15.94 17.26
C ILE A 443 -11.22 -15.73 18.26
N PHE A 444 -11.26 -14.72 19.12
CA PHE A 444 -10.27 -14.52 20.18
C PHE A 444 -10.39 -15.51 21.34
N LYS A 445 -11.52 -16.18 21.50
CA LYS A 445 -11.80 -17.12 22.62
C LYS A 445 -10.83 -18.30 22.70
N MET A 446 -10.22 -18.71 21.59
CA MET A 446 -9.20 -19.76 21.59
C MET A 446 -7.93 -19.30 22.32
N VAL A 447 -7.55 -18.03 22.22
CA VAL A 447 -6.45 -17.42 22.98
C VAL A 447 -6.77 -17.42 24.48
N THR A 448 -7.97 -16.98 24.83
CA THR A 448 -8.45 -16.95 26.23
C THR A 448 -8.51 -18.36 26.82
N GLY A 449 -9.03 -19.34 26.06
CA GLY A 449 -9.10 -20.73 26.47
C GLY A 449 -7.72 -21.34 26.71
N MET A 450 -6.80 -21.16 25.77
CA MET A 450 -5.43 -21.65 25.89
C MET A 450 -4.72 -21.00 27.10
N GLY A 451 -4.89 -19.69 27.28
CA GLY A 451 -4.32 -18.96 28.43
C GLY A 451 -4.86 -19.49 29.76
N ALA A 452 -6.16 -19.72 29.88
CA ALA A 452 -6.77 -20.21 31.11
C ALA A 452 -6.32 -21.65 31.44
N LEU A 453 -6.21 -22.52 30.45
CA LEU A 453 -5.68 -23.89 30.66
C LEU A 453 -4.20 -23.86 31.05
N SER A 454 -3.37 -23.15 30.31
CA SER A 454 -1.92 -23.14 30.53
C SER A 454 -1.50 -22.49 31.86
N THR A 455 -2.31 -21.55 32.38
CA THR A 455 -2.06 -20.94 33.71
C THR A 455 -2.70 -21.68 34.87
N GLY A 456 -3.46 -22.73 34.59
CA GLY A 456 -4.19 -23.50 35.62
C GLY A 456 -5.44 -22.79 36.16
N GLU A 457 -5.87 -21.68 35.57
CA GLU A 457 -7.11 -20.97 35.94
C GLU A 457 -8.36 -21.72 35.52
N LEU A 458 -8.22 -22.70 34.59
CA LEU A 458 -9.26 -23.62 34.21
C LEU A 458 -8.68 -25.03 34.16
N LYS A 459 -9.37 -25.98 34.79
CA LYS A 459 -9.13 -27.43 34.60
C LYS A 459 -9.92 -27.95 33.40
N ILE A 460 -9.34 -28.89 32.65
CA ILE A 460 -9.98 -29.50 31.46
C ILE A 460 -11.41 -30.03 31.79
N THR A 461 -11.58 -30.62 32.97
CA THR A 461 -12.85 -31.20 33.43
C THR A 461 -13.79 -30.22 34.13
N GLU A 462 -13.33 -29.00 34.34
CA GLU A 462 -14.13 -27.96 35.02
C GLU A 462 -15.30 -27.53 34.15
N ARG A 463 -16.44 -27.30 34.79
CA ARG A 463 -17.68 -26.94 34.13
C ARG A 463 -18.23 -25.62 34.64
N ILE A 464 -18.58 -24.75 33.72
CA ILE A 464 -19.15 -23.42 33.99
C ILE A 464 -20.51 -23.32 33.31
N SER A 465 -21.51 -22.79 34.02
CA SER A 465 -22.87 -22.56 33.49
C SER A 465 -23.11 -21.08 33.24
N ASP A 466 -23.74 -20.76 32.11
CA ASP A 466 -24.19 -19.42 31.77
C ASP A 466 -25.36 -18.97 32.66
N MET A 467 -25.09 -17.96 33.49
CA MET A 467 -26.11 -17.39 34.40
C MET A 467 -26.86 -16.20 33.71
N GLY A 468 -26.52 -15.88 32.47
CA GLY A 468 -27.17 -14.84 31.66
C GLY A 468 -26.42 -13.52 31.68
N TYR A 469 -26.40 -12.84 32.80
CA TYR A 469 -25.68 -11.59 32.96
C TYR A 469 -24.41 -11.79 33.78
N TYR A 470 -23.32 -11.22 33.37
CA TYR A 470 -22.06 -11.26 34.12
C TYR A 470 -21.92 -9.99 34.96
N THR A 471 -22.32 -10.12 36.21
CA THR A 471 -22.50 -8.98 37.11
C THR A 471 -21.30 -8.67 38.03
N LYS A 472 -20.20 -9.39 37.88
CA LYS A 472 -19.00 -9.22 38.74
C LYS A 472 -18.43 -7.80 38.75
N TYR A 473 -18.45 -7.13 37.60
CA TYR A 473 -17.91 -5.77 37.43
C TYR A 473 -18.99 -4.71 37.18
N ASN A 474 -20.21 -5.11 36.88
CA ASN A 474 -21.33 -4.21 36.68
C ASN A 474 -22.62 -4.89 37.16
N GLN A 475 -23.21 -4.41 38.24
CA GLN A 475 -24.40 -4.97 38.86
C GLN A 475 -25.70 -4.48 38.23
N ASP A 476 -25.64 -3.44 37.41
CA ASP A 476 -26.81 -2.95 36.69
C ASP A 476 -27.14 -3.89 35.53
N LEU A 477 -28.19 -4.68 35.62
CA LEU A 477 -28.62 -5.62 34.60
C LEU A 477 -29.00 -4.99 33.28
N SER A 478 -29.26 -3.69 33.24
CA SER A 478 -29.53 -2.97 31.99
C SER A 478 -28.30 -2.81 31.10
N THR A 479 -27.14 -2.73 31.73
CA THR A 479 -25.84 -2.48 31.06
C THR A 479 -24.81 -3.61 31.29
N ALA A 480 -25.10 -4.59 32.20
CA ALA A 480 -24.23 -5.71 32.47
C ALA A 480 -23.99 -6.56 31.21
N PRO A 481 -22.74 -7.01 30.93
CA PRO A 481 -22.42 -7.91 29.85
C PRO A 481 -23.25 -9.21 29.91
N LYS A 482 -23.77 -9.65 28.76
CA LYS A 482 -24.61 -10.85 28.66
C LYS A 482 -24.13 -11.77 27.53
N CYS A 483 -24.50 -13.04 27.65
CA CYS A 483 -24.30 -13.98 26.56
C CYS A 483 -25.27 -13.69 25.40
N TRP A 484 -24.82 -14.00 24.18
CA TRP A 484 -25.63 -13.83 22.96
C TRP A 484 -26.84 -14.72 22.92
N ILE A 485 -26.81 -15.88 23.63
CA ILE A 485 -27.96 -16.82 23.68
C ILE A 485 -29.13 -16.17 24.41
N GLY A 486 -30.31 -16.27 23.84
CA GLY A 486 -31.54 -15.72 24.46
C GLY A 486 -31.91 -16.41 25.74
N LYS A 487 -32.63 -15.73 26.63
CA LYS A 487 -33.07 -16.23 27.95
C LYS A 487 -33.75 -17.61 27.91
N ASN A 488 -34.52 -17.89 26.88
CA ASN A 488 -35.26 -19.14 26.72
C ASN A 488 -34.35 -20.34 26.32
N TYR A 489 -33.14 -20.11 25.91
CA TYR A 489 -32.21 -21.13 25.38
C TYR A 489 -30.95 -21.29 26.23
N ARG A 490 -30.86 -20.65 27.43
CA ARG A 490 -29.68 -20.73 28.31
C ARG A 490 -29.33 -22.14 28.75
N TRP A 491 -30.30 -23.06 28.80
CA TRP A 491 -30.06 -24.44 29.12
C TRP A 491 -29.03 -25.10 28.17
N GLN A 492 -28.90 -24.59 26.95
CA GLN A 492 -27.88 -25.05 25.99
C GLN A 492 -26.45 -24.65 26.40
N HIS A 493 -26.31 -23.61 27.23
CA HIS A 493 -25.02 -23.12 27.74
C HIS A 493 -24.82 -23.47 29.23
N SER A 494 -25.51 -24.47 29.73
CA SER A 494 -25.34 -24.92 31.11
C SER A 494 -24.30 -26.04 31.22
N ASN A 495 -23.50 -26.03 32.28
CA ASN A 495 -22.58 -27.11 32.62
C ASN A 495 -21.56 -27.46 31.50
N GLN A 496 -20.93 -26.43 30.89
CA GLN A 496 -19.99 -26.54 29.76
C GLN A 496 -18.55 -26.69 30.23
N THR A 497 -17.80 -27.58 29.60
CA THR A 497 -16.33 -27.60 29.58
C THR A 497 -15.77 -26.57 28.57
N ILE A 498 -14.47 -26.50 28.42
CA ILE A 498 -13.82 -25.65 27.40
C ILE A 498 -14.24 -26.05 25.98
N VAL A 499 -14.44 -27.33 25.72
CA VAL A 499 -14.86 -27.86 24.40
C VAL A 499 -16.26 -27.34 24.07
N GLU A 500 -17.25 -27.57 24.96
CA GLU A 500 -18.62 -27.07 24.72
C GLU A 500 -18.68 -25.53 24.73
N GLY A 501 -17.89 -24.86 25.57
CA GLY A 501 -17.80 -23.42 25.64
C GLY A 501 -17.33 -22.80 24.30
N LEU A 502 -16.37 -23.43 23.62
CA LEU A 502 -15.90 -23.04 22.28
C LEU A 502 -16.93 -23.40 21.19
N THR A 503 -17.47 -24.62 21.21
CA THR A 503 -18.52 -25.11 20.28
C THR A 503 -19.72 -24.16 20.26
N ASN A 504 -20.25 -23.85 21.42
CA ASN A 504 -21.41 -22.98 21.62
C ASN A 504 -21.04 -21.48 21.58
N SER A 505 -19.75 -21.16 21.53
CA SER A 505 -19.27 -19.79 21.58
C SER A 505 -19.84 -18.97 22.76
N CYS A 506 -19.95 -19.58 23.96
CA CYS A 506 -20.58 -18.99 25.13
C CYS A 506 -19.81 -17.77 25.65
N ASN A 507 -20.39 -16.54 25.59
CA ASN A 507 -19.74 -15.35 26.11
C ASN A 507 -19.54 -15.43 27.61
N TYR A 508 -20.52 -15.88 28.36
CA TYR A 508 -20.45 -15.97 29.84
C TYR A 508 -19.27 -16.84 30.29
N PHE A 509 -19.08 -18.00 29.65
CA PHE A 509 -17.94 -18.88 29.95
C PHE A 509 -16.60 -18.13 29.79
N PHE A 510 -16.44 -17.40 28.72
CA PHE A 510 -15.20 -16.65 28.42
C PHE A 510 -15.08 -15.34 29.23
N TYR A 511 -16.17 -14.73 29.68
CA TYR A 511 -16.10 -13.64 30.67
C TYR A 511 -15.48 -14.13 31.97
N GLU A 512 -15.91 -15.29 32.43
CA GLU A 512 -15.37 -15.90 33.66
C GLU A 512 -13.86 -16.22 33.49
N LEU A 513 -13.46 -16.84 32.39
CA LEU A 513 -12.04 -17.14 32.12
C LEU A 513 -11.20 -15.87 32.06
N SER A 514 -11.68 -14.85 31.37
CA SER A 514 -11.00 -13.57 31.24
C SER A 514 -10.83 -12.86 32.55
N SER A 515 -11.86 -12.92 33.40
CA SER A 515 -11.84 -12.36 34.75
C SER A 515 -10.82 -13.07 35.68
N ARG A 516 -10.62 -14.37 35.51
CA ARG A 516 -9.60 -15.15 36.24
C ARG A 516 -8.20 -14.88 35.73
N LEU A 517 -8.02 -14.77 34.39
CA LEU A 517 -6.74 -14.46 33.78
C LEU A 517 -6.24 -13.07 34.13
N GLY A 518 -7.12 -12.08 34.08
CA GLY A 518 -6.74 -10.68 34.15
C GLY A 518 -6.12 -10.16 32.87
N GLU A 519 -5.86 -8.86 32.82
CA GLU A 519 -5.34 -8.14 31.63
C GLU A 519 -3.98 -8.68 31.18
N GLU A 520 -3.01 -8.74 32.09
CA GLU A 520 -1.63 -9.07 31.77
C GLU A 520 -1.47 -10.44 31.12
N ARG A 521 -2.16 -11.47 31.66
CA ARG A 521 -2.07 -12.81 31.12
C ARG A 521 -2.82 -12.95 29.79
N LEU A 522 -3.96 -12.25 29.64
CA LEU A 522 -4.65 -12.19 28.33
C LEU A 522 -3.75 -11.58 27.26
N TYR A 523 -3.12 -10.44 27.56
CA TYR A 523 -2.18 -9.79 26.65
C TYR A 523 -0.96 -10.67 26.34
N HIS A 524 -0.41 -11.34 27.38
CA HIS A 524 0.71 -12.25 27.22
C HIS A 524 0.39 -13.40 26.27
N TYR A 525 -0.75 -14.08 26.46
CA TYR A 525 -1.14 -15.18 25.55
C TYR A 525 -1.47 -14.68 24.14
N ALA A 526 -2.07 -13.51 24.00
CA ALA A 526 -2.23 -12.89 22.69
C ALA A 526 -0.87 -12.63 22.00
N SER A 527 0.15 -12.23 22.77
CA SER A 527 1.52 -12.05 22.27
C SER A 527 2.16 -13.37 21.85
N LEU A 528 1.97 -14.43 22.63
CA LEU A 528 2.45 -15.77 22.29
C LEU A 528 1.81 -16.31 20.99
N PHE A 529 0.57 -15.95 20.71
CA PHE A 529 -0.09 -16.24 19.42
C PHE A 529 0.31 -15.24 18.30
N GLY A 530 1.21 -14.32 18.57
CA GLY A 530 1.71 -13.34 17.58
C GLY A 530 0.73 -12.22 17.23
N LEU A 531 -0.32 -12.00 18.03
CA LEU A 531 -1.38 -11.00 17.75
C LEU A 531 -0.98 -9.55 18.12
N THR A 532 0.18 -9.35 18.76
CA THR A 532 0.69 -8.04 19.15
C THR A 532 1.84 -7.53 18.31
N SER A 533 2.25 -8.30 17.29
CA SER A 533 3.36 -7.98 16.39
C SER A 533 2.92 -8.06 14.92
N LYS A 534 3.70 -7.43 14.04
CA LYS A 534 3.58 -7.69 12.60
C LYS A 534 3.90 -9.15 12.30
N THR A 535 3.34 -9.66 11.22
CA THR A 535 3.53 -11.06 10.82
C THR A 535 4.86 -11.28 10.08
N GLY A 536 5.44 -10.21 9.53
CA GLY A 536 6.67 -10.28 8.74
C GLY A 536 6.43 -10.67 7.29
N VAL A 537 5.19 -10.61 6.81
CA VAL A 537 4.86 -10.88 5.40
C VAL A 537 5.66 -9.98 4.47
N ASP A 538 6.14 -10.54 3.35
CA ASP A 538 7.00 -9.86 2.37
C ASP A 538 6.29 -8.77 1.55
N LEU A 539 5.30 -8.09 2.12
CA LEU A 539 4.51 -7.01 1.48
C LEU A 539 4.73 -5.68 2.20
N PRO A 540 4.73 -4.56 1.47
CA PRO A 540 4.88 -3.25 2.07
C PRO A 540 3.62 -2.84 2.84
N GLY A 541 3.80 -2.00 3.86
CA GLY A 541 2.67 -1.34 4.51
C GLY A 541 1.88 -2.19 5.51
N GLU A 542 2.31 -3.42 5.86
CA GLU A 542 1.63 -4.22 6.88
C GLU A 542 1.38 -3.40 8.15
N VAL A 543 0.12 -3.33 8.60
CA VAL A 543 -0.26 -2.69 9.85
C VAL A 543 -0.27 -3.69 11.00
N ARG A 544 0.10 -3.23 12.20
CA ARG A 544 0.10 -4.06 13.41
C ARG A 544 -1.31 -4.24 13.95
N SER A 545 -1.66 -5.44 14.37
CA SER A 545 -2.84 -5.70 15.19
C SER A 545 -2.71 -5.03 16.56
N VAL A 546 -3.83 -4.69 17.16
CA VAL A 546 -3.94 -4.05 18.47
C VAL A 546 -4.74 -4.96 19.41
N VAL A 547 -4.15 -5.35 20.53
CA VAL A 547 -4.82 -6.15 21.56
C VAL A 547 -5.03 -5.28 22.80
N GLY A 548 -6.21 -5.37 23.39
CA GLY A 548 -6.61 -4.54 24.51
C GLY A 548 -5.74 -4.76 25.76
N SER A 549 -5.21 -3.69 26.29
CA SER A 549 -4.48 -3.58 27.55
C SER A 549 -4.48 -2.13 28.01
N GLN A 550 -4.03 -1.86 29.24
CA GLN A 550 -3.87 -0.48 29.71
C GLN A 550 -2.98 0.34 28.77
N ASN A 551 -1.85 -0.22 28.33
CA ASN A 551 -0.93 0.48 27.43
C ASN A 551 -1.52 0.70 26.02
N THR A 552 -2.40 -0.17 25.58
CA THR A 552 -3.15 0.01 24.32
C THR A 552 -4.24 1.07 24.46
N LEU A 553 -4.92 1.09 25.61
CA LEU A 553 -5.95 2.08 25.89
C LEU A 553 -5.35 3.47 26.08
N TYR A 554 -4.32 3.57 26.90
CA TYR A 554 -3.49 4.75 27.10
C TYR A 554 -2.13 4.37 27.68
N ASP A 555 -1.05 4.76 27.02
CA ASP A 555 0.33 4.57 27.47
C ASP A 555 0.88 5.89 28.06
N PRO A 556 1.00 6.02 29.39
CA PRO A 556 1.47 7.25 30.02
C PRO A 556 2.93 7.60 29.70
N THR A 557 3.72 6.63 29.22
CA THR A 557 5.14 6.84 28.88
C THR A 557 5.35 7.49 27.53
N LYS A 558 4.28 7.59 26.72
CA LYS A 558 4.33 8.12 25.37
C LYS A 558 3.63 9.47 25.24
N PRO A 559 4.05 10.33 24.29
CA PRO A 559 3.33 11.54 23.94
C PRO A 559 1.90 11.25 23.46
N VAL A 560 0.97 12.18 23.76
CA VAL A 560 -0.44 12.08 23.35
C VAL A 560 -0.59 12.61 21.92
N ASN A 561 -0.30 11.77 20.94
CA ASN A 561 -0.49 12.05 19.50
C ASN A 561 -0.68 10.74 18.73
N GLU A 562 -1.18 10.83 17.48
CA GLU A 562 -1.49 9.68 16.61
C GLU A 562 -0.29 8.77 16.33
N ALA A 563 0.93 9.32 16.32
CA ALA A 563 2.14 8.54 16.04
C ALA A 563 2.56 7.63 17.19
N ASN A 564 2.13 7.93 18.42
CA ASN A 564 2.64 7.29 19.64
C ASN A 564 1.59 6.47 20.40
N GLN A 565 0.30 6.79 20.28
CA GLN A 565 -0.77 6.05 20.94
C GLN A 565 -1.40 5.02 19.96
N ASP A 566 -1.76 3.85 20.47
CA ASP A 566 -2.31 2.75 19.66
C ASP A 566 -3.78 2.98 19.25
N THR A 567 -4.47 3.88 19.95
CA THR A 567 -5.87 4.27 19.68
C THR A 567 -6.02 5.79 19.66
N SER A 568 -7.10 6.29 19.08
CA SER A 568 -7.45 7.72 19.10
C SER A 568 -8.02 8.20 20.44
N LEU A 569 -8.47 7.29 21.30
CA LEU A 569 -9.14 7.62 22.55
C LEU A 569 -8.31 8.54 23.48
N PRO A 570 -6.99 8.29 23.70
CA PRO A 570 -6.18 9.20 24.52
C PRO A 570 -6.17 10.64 23.98
N ILE A 571 -6.15 10.80 22.66
CA ILE A 571 -6.15 12.12 22.01
C ILE A 571 -7.49 12.83 22.24
N ILE A 572 -8.60 12.09 22.08
CA ILE A 572 -9.95 12.59 22.32
C ILE A 572 -10.08 13.02 23.78
N VAL A 573 -9.70 12.17 24.72
CA VAL A 573 -9.77 12.46 26.18
C VAL A 573 -8.90 13.66 26.54
N PHE A 574 -7.67 13.73 26.04
CA PHE A 574 -6.77 14.86 26.27
C PHE A 574 -7.40 16.19 25.81
N ASN A 575 -7.94 16.23 24.61
CA ASN A 575 -8.59 17.43 24.09
C ASN A 575 -9.90 17.76 24.83
N SER A 576 -10.65 16.75 25.27
CA SER A 576 -11.87 16.92 26.05
C SER A 576 -11.57 17.53 27.41
N ILE A 577 -10.55 17.03 28.12
CA ILE A 577 -10.09 17.60 29.40
C ILE A 577 -9.65 19.06 29.19
N LYS A 578 -8.82 19.35 28.20
CA LYS A 578 -8.37 20.72 27.88
C LYS A 578 -9.56 21.65 27.64
N THR A 579 -10.48 21.23 26.78
CA THR A 579 -11.66 22.01 26.43
C THR A 579 -12.57 22.25 27.64
N HIS A 580 -12.79 21.22 28.45
CA HIS A 580 -13.57 21.30 29.67
C HIS A 580 -12.96 22.30 30.66
N LEU A 581 -11.68 22.16 30.98
CA LEU A 581 -10.97 23.04 31.91
C LEU A 581 -10.89 24.49 31.41
N LYS A 582 -10.71 24.72 30.11
CA LYS A 582 -10.78 26.02 29.47
C LYS A 582 -12.17 26.68 29.67
N ASN A 583 -13.24 25.92 29.45
CA ASN A 583 -14.62 26.39 29.63
C ASN A 583 -14.90 26.67 31.12
N CYS A 584 -14.37 25.87 32.06
CA CYS A 584 -14.48 26.12 33.49
C CYS A 584 -13.80 27.43 33.89
N GLY A 585 -12.68 27.80 33.32
CA GLY A 585 -12.02 29.08 33.48
C GLY A 585 -12.83 30.24 32.89
N ALA A 586 -13.21 30.10 31.61
CA ALA A 586 -13.96 31.12 30.88
C ALA A 586 -15.28 31.52 31.58
N SER A 587 -16.00 30.54 32.14
CA SER A 587 -17.22 30.78 32.91
C SER A 587 -17.00 31.64 34.17
N ARG A 588 -15.76 31.89 34.57
CA ARG A 588 -15.32 32.67 35.73
C ARG A 588 -14.41 33.84 35.36
N ASN A 589 -14.37 34.19 34.06
CA ASN A 589 -13.49 35.21 33.50
C ASN A 589 -11.99 34.94 33.75
N ILE A 590 -11.59 33.64 33.78
CA ILE A 590 -10.19 33.22 33.92
C ILE A 590 -9.80 32.61 32.57
N GLU A 591 -8.74 33.14 31.97
CA GLU A 591 -8.15 32.59 30.77
C GLU A 591 -6.90 31.77 31.13
N TYR A 592 -6.90 30.50 30.74
CA TYR A 592 -5.77 29.61 30.94
C TYR A 592 -4.96 29.52 29.65
N ASP A 593 -3.63 29.58 29.80
CA ASP A 593 -2.69 29.35 28.72
C ASP A 593 -2.80 27.90 28.19
N ASP A 594 -2.72 27.71 26.87
CA ASP A 594 -2.87 26.40 26.23
C ASP A 594 -1.79 25.40 26.62
N GLU A 595 -0.55 25.86 26.87
CA GLU A 595 0.55 25.03 27.32
C GLU A 595 0.26 24.50 28.73
N ARG A 596 -0.20 25.36 29.66
CA ARG A 596 -0.58 24.95 30.99
C ARG A 596 -1.77 23.98 30.99
N LEU A 597 -2.76 24.21 30.15
CA LEU A 597 -3.89 23.29 29.96
C LEU A 597 -3.39 21.93 29.47
N SER A 598 -2.42 21.91 28.56
CA SER A 598 -1.84 20.67 28.01
C SER A 598 -1.06 19.89 29.06
N VAL A 599 -0.24 20.57 29.86
CA VAL A 599 0.50 19.96 30.99
C VAL A 599 -0.48 19.39 32.02
N CYS A 600 -1.49 20.18 32.39
CA CYS A 600 -2.53 19.76 33.35
C CYS A 600 -3.27 18.52 32.87
N ALA A 601 -3.77 18.54 31.62
CA ALA A 601 -4.47 17.40 31.03
C ALA A 601 -3.61 16.13 31.02
N LYS A 602 -2.35 16.24 30.60
CA LYS A 602 -1.43 15.09 30.59
C LYS A 602 -1.20 14.53 31.99
N ARG A 603 -0.93 15.41 32.99
CA ARG A 603 -0.75 15.01 34.41
C ARG A 603 -2.00 14.30 34.96
N LEU A 604 -3.19 14.81 34.63
CA LEU A 604 -4.45 14.16 35.04
C LEU A 604 -4.59 12.77 34.44
N MET A 605 -4.31 12.62 33.15
CA MET A 605 -4.36 11.32 32.46
C MET A 605 -3.32 10.34 33.06
N ASP A 606 -2.09 10.79 33.27
CA ASP A 606 -1.03 9.98 33.92
C ASP A 606 -1.41 9.56 35.33
N MET A 607 -2.01 10.45 36.08
CA MET A 607 -2.51 10.19 37.45
C MET A 607 -3.59 9.09 37.43
N ALA A 608 -4.51 9.14 36.45
CA ALA A 608 -5.57 8.13 36.31
C ALA A 608 -5.03 6.70 36.15
N VAL A 609 -3.89 6.55 35.44
CA VAL A 609 -3.27 5.23 35.23
C VAL A 609 -2.42 4.81 36.41
N ASN A 610 -1.65 5.73 37.02
CA ASN A 610 -0.63 5.43 38.00
C ASN A 610 -1.16 5.32 39.45
N TYR A 611 -2.38 5.79 39.74
CA TYR A 611 -2.96 5.79 41.06
C TYR A 611 -4.25 4.96 41.13
N ASN A 612 -4.59 4.50 42.35
CA ASN A 612 -5.86 3.85 42.59
C ASN A 612 -7.01 4.86 42.49
N GLU A 613 -8.13 4.41 42.04
CA GLU A 613 -9.33 5.26 41.82
C GLU A 613 -9.80 5.97 43.11
N SER A 614 -9.59 5.34 44.31
CA SER A 614 -9.85 5.94 45.63
C SER A 614 -9.11 7.26 45.84
N ASP A 615 -7.95 7.41 45.23
CA ASP A 615 -7.04 8.55 45.47
C ASP A 615 -7.20 9.64 44.40
N TRP A 616 -8.00 9.39 43.35
CA TRP A 616 -8.14 10.30 42.21
C TRP A 616 -8.67 11.68 42.61
N LEU A 617 -9.69 11.76 43.43
CA LEU A 617 -10.32 13.05 43.75
C LEU A 617 -9.35 14.00 44.45
N GLU A 618 -8.47 13.47 45.34
CA GLU A 618 -7.49 14.28 46.06
C GLU A 618 -6.34 14.70 45.13
N ASN A 619 -5.80 13.75 44.38
CA ASN A 619 -4.72 14.00 43.44
C ASN A 619 -5.17 14.95 42.33
N MET A 620 -6.37 14.79 41.79
CA MET A 620 -6.94 15.67 40.76
C MET A 620 -7.07 17.12 41.22
N ARG A 621 -7.57 17.32 42.46
CA ARG A 621 -7.65 18.67 43.08
C ARG A 621 -6.27 19.28 43.22
N THR A 622 -5.28 18.51 43.64
CA THR A 622 -3.91 18.96 43.78
C THR A 622 -3.34 19.38 42.42
N ILE A 623 -3.49 18.58 41.38
CA ILE A 623 -3.02 18.88 40.02
C ILE A 623 -3.67 20.16 39.47
N LEU A 624 -5.00 20.32 39.65
CA LEU A 624 -5.73 21.49 39.16
C LEU A 624 -5.28 22.77 39.88
N MET A 625 -4.98 22.70 41.20
CA MET A 625 -4.44 23.85 41.97
C MET A 625 -3.00 24.18 41.55
N GLU A 626 -2.15 23.20 41.36
CA GLU A 626 -0.75 23.39 40.98
C GLU A 626 -0.61 23.93 39.56
N GLU A 627 -1.26 23.29 38.60
CA GLU A 627 -1.08 23.62 37.15
C GLU A 627 -1.86 24.83 36.69
N LEU A 628 -3.10 25.00 37.17
CA LEU A 628 -4.01 26.03 36.73
C LEU A 628 -4.27 27.14 37.77
N ASN A 629 -3.62 27.07 38.96
CA ASN A 629 -3.87 27.98 40.09
C ASN A 629 -5.37 28.08 40.46
N MET A 630 -6.11 26.97 40.32
CA MET A 630 -7.52 26.96 40.70
C MET A 630 -7.66 27.12 42.19
N THR A 631 -8.64 27.90 42.66
CA THR A 631 -8.91 28.07 44.10
C THR A 631 -9.49 26.79 44.69
N LYS A 632 -9.37 26.68 46.04
CA LYS A 632 -9.91 25.54 46.76
C LYS A 632 -11.42 25.39 46.51
N GLU A 633 -12.16 26.47 46.40
CA GLU A 633 -13.61 26.48 46.13
C GLU A 633 -13.90 25.92 44.72
N MET A 634 -13.08 26.25 43.71
CA MET A 634 -13.26 25.79 42.38
C MET A 634 -13.08 24.28 42.24
N VAL A 635 -12.02 23.71 42.86
CA VAL A 635 -11.70 22.28 42.74
C VAL A 635 -12.64 21.36 43.52
N TYR A 636 -13.59 21.93 44.29
CA TYR A 636 -14.67 21.19 44.95
C TYR A 636 -15.99 21.27 44.20
N LEU A 637 -16.09 22.02 43.11
CA LEU A 637 -17.29 22.11 42.30
C LEU A 637 -17.49 20.86 41.46
N GLN A 638 -18.69 20.28 41.52
CA GLN A 638 -19.02 19.11 40.69
C GLN A 638 -18.87 19.38 39.20
N SER A 639 -19.17 20.60 38.77
CA SER A 639 -19.00 21.03 37.38
C SER A 639 -17.53 21.12 36.91
N VAL A 640 -16.56 21.07 37.81
CA VAL A 640 -15.14 21.00 37.46
C VAL A 640 -14.64 19.57 37.54
N ILE A 641 -14.98 18.89 38.66
CA ILE A 641 -14.45 17.57 38.99
C ILE A 641 -15.16 16.43 38.26
N GLY A 642 -16.49 16.49 38.09
CA GLY A 642 -17.28 15.37 37.57
C GLY A 642 -16.93 14.97 36.16
N ASP A 643 -16.91 15.94 35.25
CA ASP A 643 -16.60 15.65 33.84
C ASP A 643 -15.12 15.26 33.67
N THR A 644 -14.21 15.92 34.43
CA THR A 644 -12.78 15.53 34.44
C THR A 644 -12.61 14.08 34.92
N TYR A 645 -13.33 13.68 35.99
CA TYR A 645 -13.31 12.29 36.48
C TYR A 645 -13.80 11.30 35.41
N ASN A 646 -14.91 11.62 34.73
CA ASN A 646 -15.46 10.77 33.68
C ASN A 646 -14.47 10.57 32.53
N TYR A 647 -13.83 11.63 32.05
CA TYR A 647 -12.82 11.53 30.99
C TYR A 647 -11.62 10.67 31.38
N MET A 648 -11.17 10.77 32.65
CA MET A 648 -10.09 9.93 33.14
C MET A 648 -10.49 8.46 33.26
N ASN A 649 -11.76 8.18 33.64
CA ASN A 649 -12.27 6.82 33.71
C ASN A 649 -12.34 6.15 32.32
N ASP A 650 -12.49 6.92 31.23
CA ASP A 650 -12.50 6.36 29.87
C ASP A 650 -11.14 5.76 29.47
N ILE A 651 -10.03 6.22 30.05
CA ILE A 651 -8.66 5.72 29.73
C ILE A 651 -8.10 4.78 30.80
N LYS A 652 -8.84 4.51 31.86
CA LYS A 652 -8.44 3.55 32.89
C LYS A 652 -8.91 2.16 32.54
N TRP A 653 -7.98 1.22 32.46
CA TRP A 653 -8.32 -0.18 32.29
C TRP A 653 -9.05 -0.75 33.52
N GLY A 654 -10.15 -1.43 33.28
CA GLY A 654 -10.93 -2.07 34.33
C GLY A 654 -11.35 -3.50 33.98
N GLY A 655 -11.97 -4.17 34.95
CA GLY A 655 -12.45 -5.53 34.79
C GLY A 655 -13.46 -5.70 33.65
N GLY A 656 -14.23 -4.65 33.35
CA GLY A 656 -15.15 -4.62 32.22
C GLY A 656 -14.42 -4.75 30.87
N GLN A 657 -13.34 -3.96 30.67
CA GLN A 657 -12.51 -4.07 29.46
C GLN A 657 -11.84 -5.45 29.36
N THR A 658 -11.35 -5.98 30.48
CA THR A 658 -10.73 -7.32 30.54
C THR A 658 -11.65 -8.41 30.02
N ILE A 659 -12.89 -8.49 30.54
CA ILE A 659 -13.84 -9.53 30.11
C ILE A 659 -14.29 -9.36 28.66
N LEU A 660 -14.42 -8.13 28.18
CA LEU A 660 -14.74 -7.86 26.78
C LEU A 660 -13.55 -8.21 25.85
N THR A 661 -12.32 -7.88 26.25
CA THR A 661 -11.11 -8.28 25.50
C THR A 661 -11.01 -9.78 25.35
N GLY A 662 -11.31 -10.56 26.40
CA GLY A 662 -11.26 -12.02 26.35
C GLY A 662 -12.27 -12.68 25.38
N ILE A 663 -13.26 -11.95 24.93
CA ILE A 663 -14.16 -12.36 23.85
C ILE A 663 -13.87 -11.63 22.52
N GLY A 664 -12.73 -10.92 22.43
CA GLY A 664 -12.28 -10.23 21.25
C GLY A 664 -13.04 -8.94 20.93
N GLN A 665 -13.49 -8.23 21.97
CA GLN A 665 -14.12 -6.91 21.88
C GLN A 665 -13.28 -5.84 22.60
N SER A 666 -13.89 -4.77 23.08
CA SER A 666 -13.22 -3.60 23.61
C SER A 666 -12.38 -2.91 22.51
N VAL A 667 -11.16 -2.48 22.82
CA VAL A 667 -10.24 -1.81 21.87
C VAL A 667 -9.41 -2.78 21.01
N THR A 668 -9.71 -4.08 21.07
CA THR A 668 -8.98 -5.10 20.31
C THR A 668 -9.40 -5.09 18.85
N VAL A 669 -8.43 -4.88 17.96
CA VAL A 669 -8.60 -4.96 16.49
C VAL A 669 -7.45 -5.72 15.86
N LEU A 670 -7.74 -6.71 15.04
CA LEU A 670 -6.76 -7.61 14.43
C LEU A 670 -6.75 -7.48 12.91
N THR A 671 -5.57 -7.66 12.33
CA THR A 671 -5.43 -7.77 10.88
C THR A 671 -5.74 -9.21 10.42
N PRO A 672 -6.35 -9.41 9.24
CA PRO A 672 -6.67 -10.74 8.74
C PRO A 672 -5.44 -11.66 8.61
N ILE A 673 -4.30 -11.12 8.22
CA ILE A 673 -3.06 -11.90 8.11
C ILE A 673 -2.55 -12.39 9.47
N ALA A 674 -2.66 -11.56 10.53
CA ALA A 674 -2.31 -11.98 11.88
C ALA A 674 -3.30 -13.04 12.40
N VAL A 675 -4.58 -12.93 12.06
CA VAL A 675 -5.60 -13.94 12.38
C VAL A 675 -5.28 -15.26 11.65
N ALA A 676 -4.93 -15.23 10.37
CA ALA A 676 -4.55 -16.43 9.62
C ALA A 676 -3.33 -17.13 10.25
N ARG A 677 -2.28 -16.36 10.61
CA ARG A 677 -1.08 -16.87 11.32
C ARG A 677 -1.44 -17.52 12.67
N TYR A 678 -2.27 -16.86 13.44
CA TYR A 678 -2.73 -17.38 14.73
C TYR A 678 -3.51 -18.68 14.59
N VAL A 679 -4.41 -18.80 13.61
CA VAL A 679 -5.16 -20.04 13.35
C VAL A 679 -4.24 -21.15 12.87
N CYS A 680 -3.25 -20.84 12.03
CA CYS A 680 -2.18 -21.75 11.66
C CYS A 680 -1.45 -22.29 12.89
N THR A 681 -1.12 -21.41 13.86
CA THR A 681 -0.47 -21.81 15.13
C THR A 681 -1.33 -22.75 15.96
N VAL A 682 -2.67 -22.60 15.96
CA VAL A 682 -3.58 -23.56 16.58
C VAL A 682 -3.57 -24.91 15.83
N ALA A 683 -3.55 -24.87 14.50
CA ALA A 683 -3.61 -26.06 13.66
C ALA A 683 -2.32 -26.90 13.71
N ASN A 684 -1.15 -26.26 13.75
CA ASN A 684 0.15 -26.90 13.64
C ASN A 684 0.82 -27.27 14.98
N ASN A 685 0.02 -27.47 16.04
CA ASN A 685 0.49 -27.82 17.40
C ASN A 685 1.36 -26.75 18.06
N GLY A 686 1.00 -25.48 17.85
CA GLY A 686 1.55 -24.35 18.59
C GLY A 686 2.84 -23.75 18.03
N TYR A 687 3.27 -24.11 16.84
CA TYR A 687 4.43 -23.52 16.18
C TYR A 687 4.05 -22.15 15.55
N LEU A 688 4.63 -21.08 16.06
CA LEU A 688 4.44 -19.74 15.51
C LEU A 688 5.56 -19.41 14.52
N PHE A 689 5.22 -19.25 13.25
CA PHE A 689 6.14 -18.82 12.20
C PHE A 689 5.89 -17.36 11.78
N ASN A 690 6.90 -16.73 11.18
CA ASN A 690 6.65 -15.56 10.35
C ASN A 690 5.84 -15.97 9.11
N VAL A 691 4.98 -15.08 8.65
CA VAL A 691 4.28 -15.28 7.38
C VAL A 691 5.24 -14.98 6.25
N SER A 692 5.35 -15.88 5.27
CA SER A 692 6.19 -15.66 4.11
C SER A 692 5.41 -15.82 2.81
N LEU A 693 5.74 -14.98 1.83
CA LEU A 693 5.15 -14.97 0.50
C LEU A 693 6.20 -15.28 -0.58
N ILE A 694 7.48 -15.16 -0.26
CA ILE A 694 8.59 -15.46 -1.17
C ILE A 694 9.07 -16.89 -0.93
N ASP A 695 9.11 -17.68 -1.99
CA ASP A 695 9.72 -19.04 -2.00
C ASP A 695 11.20 -18.94 -2.30
N SER A 696 11.54 -18.40 -3.47
CA SER A 696 12.93 -18.33 -3.91
C SER A 696 13.19 -17.14 -4.84
N ILE A 697 14.44 -16.76 -4.96
CA ILE A 697 14.93 -15.77 -5.91
C ILE A 697 15.94 -16.45 -6.82
N THR A 698 15.77 -16.32 -8.13
CA THR A 698 16.66 -16.92 -9.12
C THR A 698 17.29 -15.87 -10.03
N SER A 699 18.45 -16.18 -10.57
CA SER A 699 19.01 -15.40 -11.68
C SER A 699 18.10 -15.46 -12.91
N PRO A 700 18.30 -14.59 -13.91
CA PRO A 700 17.58 -14.67 -15.18
C PRO A 700 17.72 -16.04 -15.86
N GLU A 701 18.86 -16.72 -15.67
CA GLU A 701 19.20 -18.05 -16.22
C GLU A 701 18.60 -19.20 -15.41
N GLY A 702 17.98 -18.89 -14.24
CA GLY A 702 17.31 -19.89 -13.40
C GLY A 702 18.15 -20.45 -12.26
N GLU A 703 19.34 -19.92 -11.99
CA GLU A 703 20.17 -20.32 -10.85
C GLU A 703 19.55 -19.76 -9.55
N ILE A 704 19.41 -20.59 -8.52
CA ILE A 704 18.87 -20.19 -7.22
C ILE A 704 19.90 -19.31 -6.48
N LEU A 705 19.56 -18.03 -6.30
CA LEU A 705 20.38 -17.07 -5.57
C LEU A 705 20.00 -17.03 -4.09
N SER A 706 18.74 -17.28 -3.77
CA SER A 706 18.22 -17.30 -2.39
C SER A 706 17.00 -18.20 -2.32
N GLN A 707 17.03 -19.15 -1.39
CA GLN A 707 15.88 -19.95 -0.99
C GLN A 707 15.43 -19.47 0.37
N ARG A 708 14.13 -19.17 0.54
CA ARG A 708 13.60 -18.72 1.81
C ARG A 708 12.97 -19.87 2.58
N GLU A 709 13.57 -20.18 3.72
CA GLU A 709 13.02 -21.16 4.66
C GLU A 709 12.06 -20.46 5.64
N PRO A 710 10.97 -21.15 6.05
CA PRO A 710 10.05 -20.65 7.06
C PRO A 710 10.78 -20.30 8.37
N THR A 711 10.56 -19.10 8.88
CA THR A 711 11.21 -18.64 10.11
C THR A 711 10.34 -18.95 11.32
N LEU A 712 10.75 -19.94 12.11
CA LEU A 712 10.10 -20.25 13.38
C LEU A 712 10.46 -19.19 14.43
N ILE A 713 9.42 -18.60 15.08
CA ILE A 713 9.59 -17.63 16.16
C ILE A 713 9.70 -18.39 17.49
N HIS A 714 8.70 -19.18 17.83
CA HIS A 714 8.67 -20.06 19.02
C HIS A 714 7.59 -21.13 18.87
N ARG A 715 7.50 -22.01 19.86
CA ARG A 715 6.38 -22.93 20.05
C ARG A 715 5.68 -22.60 21.37
N LEU A 716 4.34 -22.66 21.39
CA LEU A 716 3.55 -22.43 22.60
C LEU A 716 3.85 -23.51 23.64
N ASP A 717 4.05 -23.10 24.88
CA ASP A 717 4.15 -24.03 26.02
C ASP A 717 2.83 -24.77 26.21
N HIS A 718 2.90 -26.01 26.67
CA HIS A 718 1.73 -26.86 26.90
C HIS A 718 0.84 -27.08 25.68
N SER A 719 1.34 -26.83 24.47
CA SER A 719 0.55 -26.98 23.25
C SER A 719 0.07 -28.42 23.03
N ASP A 720 0.91 -29.43 23.29
CA ASP A 720 0.54 -30.86 23.14
C ASP A 720 -0.53 -31.28 24.15
N GLU A 721 -0.62 -30.63 25.31
CA GLU A 721 -1.57 -30.96 26.36
C GLU A 721 -2.93 -30.27 26.13
N TYR A 722 -2.95 -29.00 25.72
CA TYR A 722 -4.16 -28.19 25.75
C TYR A 722 -4.75 -27.84 24.36
N LEU A 723 -3.91 -27.72 23.31
CA LEU A 723 -4.45 -27.43 21.97
C LEU A 723 -5.43 -28.52 21.43
N PRO A 724 -5.29 -29.80 21.76
CA PRO A 724 -6.28 -30.80 21.35
C PRO A 724 -7.72 -30.44 21.78
N TYR A 725 -7.91 -29.93 23.00
CA TYR A 725 -9.25 -29.54 23.50
C TYR A 725 -9.75 -28.25 22.80
N ILE A 726 -8.85 -27.31 22.48
CA ILE A 726 -9.21 -26.13 21.69
C ILE A 726 -9.66 -26.55 20.29
N ARG A 727 -8.89 -27.43 19.63
CA ARG A 727 -9.21 -27.97 18.30
C ARG A 727 -10.51 -28.79 18.29
N GLU A 728 -10.75 -29.59 19.30
CA GLU A 728 -12.01 -30.32 19.47
C GLU A 728 -13.20 -29.36 19.61
N GLY A 729 -13.08 -28.31 20.41
CA GLY A 729 -14.10 -27.26 20.52
C GLY A 729 -14.33 -26.53 19.20
N MET A 730 -13.29 -26.32 18.39
CA MET A 730 -13.41 -25.79 17.04
C MET A 730 -14.10 -26.75 16.07
N LYS A 731 -13.85 -28.05 16.18
CA LYS A 731 -14.55 -29.08 15.38
C LYS A 731 -16.04 -29.01 15.63
N GLY A 732 -16.46 -28.90 16.89
CA GLY A 732 -17.89 -28.81 17.28
C GLY A 732 -18.63 -27.60 16.69
N VAL A 733 -17.93 -26.54 16.26
CA VAL A 733 -18.56 -25.33 15.70
C VAL A 733 -19.33 -25.62 14.41
N VAL A 734 -18.90 -26.58 13.62
CA VAL A 734 -19.55 -26.99 12.35
C VAL A 734 -20.55 -28.10 12.50
N ASP A 735 -20.66 -28.70 13.70
CA ASP A 735 -21.60 -29.77 14.03
C ASP A 735 -23.04 -29.25 14.21
N GLU A 736 -24.01 -30.18 14.46
CA GLU A 736 -25.43 -29.85 14.60
C GLU A 736 -25.74 -28.86 15.73
N SER A 737 -24.91 -28.79 16.75
CA SER A 737 -25.07 -27.86 17.89
C SER A 737 -24.31 -26.55 17.69
N GLY A 738 -23.35 -26.52 16.73
CA GLY A 738 -22.41 -25.44 16.56
C GLY A 738 -22.96 -24.18 15.90
N THR A 739 -22.18 -23.08 16.00
CA THR A 739 -22.58 -21.75 15.52
C THR A 739 -22.53 -21.61 13.99
N ALA A 740 -21.86 -22.52 13.28
CA ALA A 740 -21.78 -22.51 11.82
C ALA A 740 -22.67 -23.56 11.13
N LYS A 741 -23.45 -24.32 11.89
CA LYS A 741 -24.31 -25.42 11.39
C LYS A 741 -25.15 -25.10 10.16
N LYS A 742 -25.53 -23.83 9.98
CA LYS A 742 -26.37 -23.37 8.87
C LYS A 742 -25.81 -23.77 7.50
N TYR A 743 -24.51 -23.73 7.32
CA TYR A 743 -23.85 -23.97 6.04
C TYR A 743 -23.03 -25.27 5.98
N PHE A 744 -22.90 -25.99 7.11
CA PHE A 744 -22.10 -27.23 7.20
C PHE A 744 -22.93 -28.49 7.42
N ARG A 745 -24.23 -28.35 7.77
CA ARG A 745 -25.11 -29.49 7.97
C ARG A 745 -25.20 -30.34 6.70
N ASN A 746 -24.90 -31.66 6.85
CA ASN A 746 -24.83 -32.62 5.75
C ASN A 746 -23.79 -32.30 4.66
N TRP A 747 -22.78 -31.49 4.99
CA TRP A 747 -21.70 -31.24 4.08
C TRP A 747 -20.69 -32.40 4.10
N GLU A 748 -20.24 -32.85 2.92
CA GLU A 748 -19.43 -34.08 2.73
C GLU A 748 -18.14 -34.09 3.59
N TYR A 749 -17.50 -32.90 3.80
CA TYR A 749 -16.23 -32.77 4.53
C TYR A 749 -16.41 -32.22 5.96
N GLN A 750 -17.63 -32.27 6.54
CA GLN A 750 -17.92 -31.69 7.85
C GLN A 750 -16.97 -32.21 8.94
N ASP A 751 -16.69 -33.53 8.94
CA ASP A 751 -15.79 -34.15 9.93
C ASP A 751 -14.31 -33.83 9.73
N GLN A 752 -13.95 -33.26 8.60
CA GLN A 752 -12.56 -32.93 8.24
C GLN A 752 -12.19 -31.45 8.47
N ILE A 753 -13.04 -30.66 9.08
CA ILE A 753 -12.78 -29.25 9.34
C ILE A 753 -12.94 -28.95 10.84
N ALA A 754 -12.09 -28.05 11.32
CA ALA A 754 -12.31 -27.35 12.58
C ALA A 754 -12.40 -25.84 12.31
N ALA A 755 -13.33 -25.15 12.96
CA ALA A 755 -13.62 -23.76 12.65
C ALA A 755 -14.05 -22.94 13.86
N LYS A 756 -14.05 -21.61 13.70
CA LYS A 756 -14.62 -20.67 14.66
C LYS A 756 -15.26 -19.48 13.95
N THR A 757 -16.50 -19.20 14.32
CA THR A 757 -17.21 -17.99 13.91
C THR A 757 -16.83 -16.80 14.79
N GLY A 758 -16.74 -15.62 14.21
CA GLY A 758 -16.61 -14.34 14.89
C GLY A 758 -17.64 -13.36 14.35
N THR A 759 -18.48 -12.85 15.22
CA THR A 759 -19.37 -11.71 14.94
C THR A 759 -19.01 -10.64 15.95
N ALA A 760 -18.52 -9.53 15.48
CA ALA A 760 -18.11 -8.45 16.35
C ALA A 760 -19.01 -7.25 16.12
N GLN A 761 -19.68 -6.82 17.19
CA GLN A 761 -20.51 -5.61 17.14
C GLN A 761 -19.63 -4.39 16.97
N VAL A 762 -20.06 -3.50 16.10
CA VAL A 762 -19.49 -2.18 15.93
C VAL A 762 -20.40 -1.18 16.64
N THR A 763 -19.82 -0.21 17.31
CA THR A 763 -20.59 0.77 18.11
C THR A 763 -21.23 1.88 17.29
N SER A 764 -20.79 2.05 16.02
CA SER A 764 -21.37 3.06 15.12
C SER A 764 -22.74 2.61 14.60
N ILE A 765 -23.69 3.54 14.50
CA ILE A 765 -25.07 3.28 14.09
C ILE A 765 -25.19 3.05 12.57
N ASP A 766 -24.21 3.47 11.81
CA ASP A 766 -24.13 3.37 10.35
C ASP A 766 -23.29 2.19 9.85
N LEU A 767 -22.67 1.44 10.76
CA LEU A 767 -21.86 0.27 10.41
C LEU A 767 -22.53 -1.03 10.84
N GLU A 768 -22.51 -2.03 9.98
CA GLU A 768 -22.94 -3.39 10.31
C GLU A 768 -21.82 -4.18 11.02
N ASN A 769 -22.15 -5.34 11.60
CA ASN A 769 -21.17 -6.16 12.32
C ASN A 769 -20.06 -6.69 11.42
N ASN A 770 -18.84 -6.71 11.94
CA ASN A 770 -17.72 -7.41 11.30
C ASN A 770 -17.92 -8.93 11.37
N ALA A 771 -17.77 -9.59 10.24
CA ALA A 771 -17.92 -11.04 10.13
C ALA A 771 -16.58 -11.73 9.91
N TRP A 772 -16.26 -12.69 10.79
CA TRP A 772 -15.07 -13.51 10.74
C TRP A 772 -15.41 -14.98 10.68
N PHE A 773 -14.65 -15.72 9.90
CA PHE A 773 -14.65 -17.17 9.96
C PHE A 773 -13.22 -17.67 9.80
N VAL A 774 -12.79 -18.52 10.72
CA VAL A 774 -11.47 -19.12 10.70
C VAL A 774 -11.59 -20.63 10.78
N SER A 775 -10.72 -21.33 10.09
CA SER A 775 -10.76 -22.80 10.02
C SER A 775 -9.40 -23.38 9.64
N PHE A 776 -9.25 -24.66 9.82
CA PHE A 776 -8.17 -25.46 9.25
C PHE A 776 -8.70 -26.83 8.79
N ALA A 777 -8.02 -27.40 7.83
CA ALA A 777 -8.36 -28.69 7.23
C ALA A 777 -7.10 -29.39 6.66
N PRO A 778 -7.09 -30.76 6.58
CA PRO A 778 -7.98 -31.69 7.29
C PRO A 778 -7.84 -31.60 8.82
N TYR A 779 -8.84 -32.03 9.58
CA TYR A 779 -8.81 -31.92 11.06
C TYR A 779 -7.68 -32.75 11.71
N GLU A 780 -7.53 -34.02 11.29
CA GLU A 780 -6.53 -34.93 11.91
C GLU A 780 -5.09 -34.55 11.55
N ASN A 781 -4.85 -34.25 10.29
CA ASN A 781 -3.54 -33.84 9.78
C ASN A 781 -3.68 -32.51 9.02
N PRO A 782 -3.66 -31.36 9.71
CA PRO A 782 -3.85 -30.08 9.08
C PRO A 782 -2.83 -29.76 8.00
N GLU A 783 -3.30 -29.31 6.86
CA GLU A 783 -2.49 -28.90 5.71
C GLU A 783 -2.66 -27.44 5.36
N ILE A 784 -3.88 -26.91 5.61
CA ILE A 784 -4.21 -25.49 5.35
C ILE A 784 -4.92 -24.87 6.54
N ALA A 785 -4.57 -23.64 6.84
CA ALA A 785 -5.29 -22.74 7.74
C ALA A 785 -5.93 -21.62 6.90
N VAL A 786 -7.21 -21.35 7.17
CA VAL A 786 -8.01 -20.41 6.38
C VAL A 786 -8.63 -19.36 7.28
N ALA A 787 -8.48 -18.08 6.92
CA ALA A 787 -9.12 -16.96 7.60
C ALA A 787 -9.90 -16.12 6.59
N CYS A 788 -11.17 -15.87 6.89
CA CYS A 788 -12.07 -15.01 6.14
C CYS A 788 -12.49 -13.82 6.98
N PHE A 789 -12.42 -12.62 6.40
CA PHE A 789 -12.90 -11.39 7.00
C PHE A 789 -13.76 -10.61 6.00
N ILE A 790 -14.96 -10.24 6.43
CA ILE A 790 -15.89 -9.39 5.67
C ILE A 790 -16.29 -8.23 6.59
N PRO A 791 -15.74 -7.01 6.38
CA PRO A 791 -16.23 -5.81 7.06
C PRO A 791 -17.72 -5.62 6.77
N ASN A 792 -18.48 -5.19 7.75
CA ASN A 792 -19.94 -5.01 7.64
C ASN A 792 -20.65 -6.29 7.14
N GLY A 793 -20.10 -7.47 7.44
CA GLY A 793 -20.48 -8.76 6.86
C GLY A 793 -21.64 -9.47 7.57
N TYR A 794 -22.43 -8.76 8.39
CA TYR A 794 -23.63 -9.25 9.10
C TYR A 794 -23.31 -10.24 10.23
N SER A 795 -22.77 -11.42 9.91
CA SER A 795 -22.44 -12.43 10.94
C SER A 795 -21.30 -13.36 10.51
N GLY A 796 -20.60 -13.92 11.50
CA GLY A 796 -19.56 -14.91 11.22
C GLY A 796 -20.06 -16.19 10.56
N SER A 797 -21.34 -16.53 10.69
CA SER A 797 -21.95 -17.64 9.95
C SER A 797 -22.04 -17.32 8.45
N GLU A 798 -22.32 -16.06 8.07
CA GLU A 798 -22.34 -15.66 6.65
C GLU A 798 -20.93 -15.68 6.05
N ALA A 799 -19.91 -15.24 6.78
CA ALA A 799 -18.52 -15.29 6.34
C ALA A 799 -17.97 -16.72 6.14
N SER A 800 -18.69 -17.76 6.58
CA SER A 800 -18.23 -19.15 6.47
C SER A 800 -18.34 -19.76 5.07
N LYS A 801 -19.11 -19.13 4.17
CA LYS A 801 -19.37 -19.66 2.82
C LYS A 801 -18.08 -19.74 1.99
N ALA A 802 -17.26 -18.68 1.98
CA ALA A 802 -16.02 -18.65 1.20
C ALA A 802 -15.01 -19.70 1.69
N PRO A 803 -14.69 -19.82 2.98
CA PRO A 803 -13.84 -20.91 3.49
C PRO A 803 -14.38 -22.31 3.20
N ARG A 804 -15.70 -22.52 3.37
CA ARG A 804 -16.33 -23.83 3.06
C ARG A 804 -16.13 -24.22 1.60
N ASP A 805 -16.48 -23.32 0.68
CA ASP A 805 -16.44 -23.58 -0.76
C ASP A 805 -14.97 -23.73 -1.26
N PHE A 806 -14.04 -23.00 -0.64
CA PHE A 806 -12.60 -23.16 -0.92
C PHE A 806 -12.07 -24.52 -0.43
N ILE A 807 -12.39 -24.92 0.83
CA ILE A 807 -11.95 -26.18 1.40
C ILE A 807 -12.55 -27.36 0.64
N GLU A 808 -13.84 -27.28 0.25
CA GLU A 808 -14.48 -28.31 -0.58
C GLU A 808 -13.72 -28.50 -1.91
N TRP A 809 -13.40 -27.42 -2.58
CA TRP A 809 -12.62 -27.44 -3.81
C TRP A 809 -11.21 -28.02 -3.56
N TYR A 810 -10.55 -27.59 -2.48
CA TYR A 810 -9.22 -28.09 -2.09
C TYR A 810 -9.21 -29.61 -1.87
N MET A 811 -10.16 -30.13 -1.09
CA MET A 811 -10.29 -31.54 -0.78
C MET A 811 -10.58 -32.36 -2.03
N LYS A 812 -11.44 -31.87 -2.92
CA LYS A 812 -11.69 -32.51 -4.22
C LYS A 812 -10.45 -32.59 -5.10
N GLN A 813 -9.65 -31.52 -5.17
CA GLN A 813 -8.38 -31.50 -5.92
C GLN A 813 -7.37 -32.49 -5.34
N LYS A 814 -7.29 -32.59 -4.01
CA LYS A 814 -6.42 -33.56 -3.32
C LYS A 814 -6.81 -34.99 -3.69
N THR A 815 -8.06 -35.34 -3.59
CA THR A 815 -8.56 -36.69 -3.94
C THR A 815 -8.25 -37.02 -5.41
N LEU A 816 -8.43 -36.08 -6.33
CA LEU A 816 -8.09 -36.28 -7.74
C LEU A 816 -6.60 -36.56 -7.96
N ARG A 817 -5.71 -35.82 -7.27
CA ARG A 817 -4.26 -36.07 -7.33
C ARG A 817 -3.87 -37.43 -6.77
N GLU A 818 -4.46 -37.85 -5.66
CA GLU A 818 -4.21 -39.15 -5.05
C GLU A 818 -4.65 -40.29 -5.98
N VAL A 819 -5.78 -40.13 -6.68
CA VAL A 819 -6.26 -41.12 -7.68
C VAL A 819 -5.31 -41.17 -8.89
N ASP A 820 -4.84 -40.06 -9.38
CA ASP A 820 -3.94 -39.98 -10.54
C ASP A 820 -2.55 -40.61 -10.24
N ILE A 821 -2.04 -40.43 -9.02
CA ILE A 821 -0.82 -41.09 -8.55
C ILE A 821 -1.01 -42.60 -8.33
N SER A 822 -2.19 -43.07 -7.96
CA SER A 822 -2.50 -44.48 -7.70
C SER A 822 -2.83 -45.26 -8.95
N LEU A 823 -3.11 -44.60 -10.07
CA LEU A 823 -3.29 -45.30 -11.37
C LEU A 823 -1.94 -45.86 -11.81
N PRO A 824 -1.79 -47.18 -12.04
CA PRO A 824 -0.58 -47.73 -12.60
C PRO A 824 -0.34 -47.02 -13.95
N LEU A 825 0.89 -46.48 -14.13
CA LEU A 825 1.34 -45.97 -15.43
C LEU A 825 1.12 -47.12 -16.44
N GLY A 826 0.01 -47.01 -17.18
CA GLY A 826 -0.26 -47.99 -18.25
C GLY A 826 0.90 -47.91 -19.21
N ASN A 827 1.67 -49.02 -19.25
CA ASN A 827 2.68 -49.25 -20.28
C ASN A 827 1.93 -49.36 -21.62
N THR A 828 1.63 -48.24 -22.24
CA THR A 828 1.23 -48.17 -23.63
C THR A 828 2.49 -48.03 -24.51
N LEU A 829 3.37 -49.01 -24.40
CA LEU A 829 4.24 -49.42 -25.51
C LEU A 829 3.52 -50.57 -26.20
N ALA A 830 2.55 -50.26 -27.01
CA ALA A 830 2.12 -51.15 -28.07
C ALA A 830 2.95 -50.88 -29.32
N PRO A 831 3.39 -51.93 -30.08
CA PRO A 831 4.35 -51.82 -31.14
C PRO A 831 3.88 -51.02 -32.35
#